data_0785c6902c6d00eed1ebe919e3c748ac
#
_entry.id   0785c6902c6d00eed1ebe919e3c748ac
#
_cell.length_a   1.000
_cell.length_b   1.000
_cell.length_c   1.000
_cell.angle_alpha   90.00
_cell.angle_beta   90.00
_cell.angle_gamma   90.00
#
_symmetry.space_group_name_H-M   'P 1'
#
loop_
_entity.id
_entity.type
_entity.pdbx_description
1 polymer ?
#
loop_
_entity_poly.entity_id
_entity_poly.type
_entity_poly.pdbx_seq_one_letter_code
_entity_poly.pdbx_strand_id
1 'polypeptide(L)'
;MSDHLTARRDDLRNVAIVAHVDHGKTTLVDAMLRQTNAFSSHGEVADRVMDSGDLEKEKGITILAKNTAVAYRGPASNDQDITINVIDTPGHADFGGEVERGLSMVDGVVLLVDASEGPLPQTRFVLRKALAAKLPVILVVNKTDRPDARIDEVVQETMDLLLGLASDLADEVPDLDLDAILEVPVVYAAAKVGAASLEAPANGSAPENDNLEPLFQTILDHIPAPAYDPEAVLQAHVTNLDASPFLGRLALLRIFSGTLRKGQTVAWARQDGTIKNVKITELLATKALERVPADEAGPGDIVAVAGIEDITIGETLTDSENPQPLPLITVDDPAISMTVGINTSPLAGKVRGAKVTARQVKDRLDKELIGNVSLRVLPTQRPDAWEVQGRGELALAILVEQMRREGFELTVGKPQVVTKTVDGKVHEPMEHMTIDVPEEFLGAVTQLMASRKGRMTNMSNHGTGWVRMEFIVPARGLIGFRTKFLTDTRGSGIASSIAEGYEPWAGPIEYRNNGSMVADRAGASTPFAMINLQERGSFFIQPGSEVYEGMIVGENSRADDMDVNITKEKKLTNMRSSTADSFEGLTPPRQLTLEESLEFAREDECVEITPEAIRIRKVILNVSERLRAARSRQNASTSAQS
;
A
#
# COMPACT_ATOMS: atom_id res chain seq x y z
N MET A 1 -27.28 14.03 13.49
CA MET A 1 -27.24 12.67 14.08
C MET A 1 -26.82 12.63 15.56
N SER A 2 -26.51 13.76 16.20
CA SER A 2 -25.90 13.79 17.55
C SER A 2 -26.86 13.84 18.76
N ASP A 3 -28.14 14.03 18.57
CA ASP A 3 -29.06 14.29 19.72
C ASP A 3 -29.62 13.02 20.40
N HIS A 4 -29.35 11.82 19.93
CA HIS A 4 -29.88 10.56 20.48
C HIS A 4 -28.81 9.64 21.13
N LEU A 5 -27.53 9.99 21.07
CA LEU A 5 -26.45 9.18 21.68
C LEU A 5 -26.40 9.44 23.18
N THR A 6 -27.13 8.65 23.95
CA THR A 6 -27.31 8.86 25.40
C THR A 6 -26.52 7.89 26.29
N ALA A 7 -25.96 6.82 25.70
CA ALA A 7 -25.17 5.82 26.43
C ALA A 7 -23.76 5.69 25.85
N ARG A 8 -22.81 5.20 26.67
CA ARG A 8 -21.41 4.97 26.31
C ARG A 8 -20.92 3.61 26.79
N ARG A 9 -19.95 3.04 26.06
CA ARG A 9 -19.23 1.82 26.41
C ARG A 9 -17.90 2.19 27.08
N ASP A 10 -17.94 2.56 28.35
CA ASP A 10 -16.74 3.00 29.08
C ASP A 10 -15.68 1.89 29.24
N ASP A 11 -16.09 0.62 29.07
CA ASP A 11 -15.25 -0.57 29.09
C ASP A 11 -14.49 -0.80 27.77
N LEU A 12 -14.62 0.11 26.77
CA LEU A 12 -14.11 -0.10 25.43
C LEU A 12 -13.46 1.17 24.88
N ARG A 13 -12.35 1.01 24.14
CA ARG A 13 -11.73 2.04 23.28
C ARG A 13 -11.34 1.43 21.94
N ASN A 14 -11.64 2.12 20.85
CA ASN A 14 -11.24 1.72 19.51
C ASN A 14 -10.26 2.75 18.96
N VAL A 15 -9.02 2.38 18.75
CA VAL A 15 -7.96 3.30 18.30
C VAL A 15 -7.26 2.78 17.05
N ALA A 16 -6.96 3.67 16.11
CA ALA A 16 -6.06 3.37 15.00
C ALA A 16 -4.65 3.82 15.36
N ILE A 17 -3.64 2.99 15.09
CA ILE A 17 -2.25 3.42 15.17
C ILE A 17 -1.77 3.78 13.78
N VAL A 18 -1.42 5.05 13.61
CA VAL A 18 -0.88 5.65 12.39
C VAL A 18 0.60 5.91 12.59
N ALA A 19 1.44 5.35 11.76
CA ALA A 19 2.88 5.52 11.82
C ALA A 19 3.50 5.38 10.44
N HIS A 20 4.64 6.04 10.23
CA HIS A 20 5.51 5.71 9.11
C HIS A 20 6.20 4.36 9.33
N VAL A 21 6.68 3.76 8.25
CA VAL A 21 7.53 2.55 8.29
C VAL A 21 8.71 2.81 9.22
N ASP A 22 9.05 1.83 10.03
CA ASP A 22 10.15 1.87 11.00
C ASP A 22 9.99 2.86 12.18
N HIS A 23 8.91 3.64 12.31
CA HIS A 23 8.67 4.47 13.50
C HIS A 23 8.38 3.67 14.78
N GLY A 24 8.24 2.34 14.67
CA GLY A 24 8.13 1.43 15.81
C GLY A 24 6.70 1.04 16.20
N LYS A 25 5.76 1.10 15.25
CA LYS A 25 4.36 0.72 15.45
C LYS A 25 4.20 -0.69 16.03
N THR A 26 4.76 -1.69 15.35
CA THR A 26 4.72 -3.09 15.80
C THR A 26 5.36 -3.27 17.18
N THR A 27 6.49 -2.58 17.42
CA THR A 27 7.18 -2.63 18.71
C THR A 27 6.33 -2.04 19.84
N LEU A 28 5.58 -0.96 19.57
CA LEU A 28 4.71 -0.35 20.55
C LEU A 28 3.53 -1.27 20.91
N VAL A 29 2.86 -1.84 19.92
CA VAL A 29 1.74 -2.78 20.14
C VAL A 29 2.22 -4.04 20.87
N ASP A 30 3.38 -4.58 20.51
CA ASP A 30 3.98 -5.72 21.20
C ASP A 30 4.28 -5.38 22.68
N ALA A 31 4.77 -4.16 22.95
CA ALA A 31 5.00 -3.69 24.32
C ALA A 31 3.68 -3.54 25.11
N MET A 32 2.63 -3.00 24.49
CA MET A 32 1.29 -2.92 25.10
C MET A 32 0.76 -4.32 25.46
N LEU A 33 0.83 -5.28 24.54
CA LEU A 33 0.37 -6.66 24.77
C LEU A 33 1.18 -7.38 25.85
N ARG A 34 2.49 -7.14 25.93
CA ARG A 34 3.37 -7.73 26.97
C ARG A 34 3.02 -7.20 28.35
N GLN A 35 2.81 -5.91 28.51
CA GLN A 35 2.52 -5.28 29.79
C GLN A 35 1.12 -5.60 30.32
N THR A 36 0.19 -5.91 29.43
CA THR A 36 -1.18 -6.32 29.80
C THR A 36 -1.35 -7.84 29.97
N ASN A 37 -0.26 -8.61 30.00
CA ASN A 37 -0.26 -10.08 30.12
C ASN A 37 -1.17 -10.80 29.11
N ALA A 38 -1.33 -10.22 27.92
CA ALA A 38 -2.18 -10.77 26.86
C ALA A 38 -1.63 -12.08 26.27
N PHE A 39 -0.35 -12.40 26.52
CA PHE A 39 0.28 -13.65 26.09
C PHE A 39 0.18 -14.71 27.18
N SER A 40 -0.42 -15.87 26.85
CA SER A 40 -0.40 -17.05 27.72
C SER A 40 1.04 -17.53 27.96
N SER A 41 1.34 -18.02 29.15
CA SER A 41 2.67 -18.38 29.68
C SER A 41 3.43 -19.52 28.95
N HIS A 42 3.03 -19.95 27.76
CA HIS A 42 3.56 -21.14 27.07
C HIS A 42 4.00 -20.93 25.60
N GLY A 43 4.23 -19.71 25.12
CA GLY A 43 4.74 -19.47 23.79
C GLY A 43 5.95 -18.53 23.79
N GLU A 44 7.04 -18.91 23.13
CA GLU A 44 8.06 -17.95 22.72
C GLU A 44 7.38 -16.89 21.87
N VAL A 45 7.35 -15.65 22.36
CA VAL A 45 6.79 -14.52 21.63
C VAL A 45 7.68 -14.25 20.43
N ALA A 46 7.23 -14.58 19.23
CA ALA A 46 7.93 -14.19 18.02
C ALA A 46 7.96 -12.65 17.96
N ASP A 47 9.13 -12.07 17.75
CA ASP A 47 9.25 -10.65 17.49
C ASP A 47 8.44 -10.27 16.25
N ARG A 48 7.73 -9.14 16.30
CA ARG A 48 6.86 -8.60 15.23
C ARG A 48 5.58 -9.42 14.97
N VAL A 49 4.78 -9.58 15.99
CA VAL A 49 3.54 -10.36 15.94
C VAL A 49 2.49 -9.76 14.98
N MET A 50 2.48 -8.44 14.80
CA MET A 50 1.54 -7.75 13.89
C MET A 50 1.92 -7.92 12.40
N ASP A 51 3.20 -7.92 12.05
CA ASP A 51 3.67 -8.08 10.67
C ASP A 51 3.77 -9.58 10.32
N SER A 52 2.64 -10.25 10.14
CA SER A 52 2.61 -11.70 9.92
C SER A 52 2.86 -12.11 8.46
N GLY A 53 2.70 -11.19 7.49
CA GLY A 53 2.89 -11.46 6.08
C GLY A 53 4.37 -11.44 5.67
N ASP A 54 4.82 -12.44 4.88
CA ASP A 54 6.21 -12.47 4.39
C ASP A 54 6.54 -11.25 3.52
N LEU A 55 5.58 -10.76 2.73
CA LEU A 55 5.73 -9.54 1.92
C LEU A 55 5.77 -8.27 2.78
N GLU A 56 4.98 -8.20 3.84
CA GLU A 56 4.99 -7.07 4.78
C GLU A 56 6.37 -6.97 5.46
N LYS A 57 6.94 -8.11 5.89
CA LYS A 57 8.29 -8.19 6.49
C LYS A 57 9.39 -7.80 5.51
N GLU A 58 9.30 -8.28 4.26
CA GLU A 58 10.30 -8.03 3.21
C GLU A 58 10.28 -6.56 2.74
N LYS A 59 9.08 -5.99 2.56
CA LYS A 59 8.90 -4.61 2.10
C LYS A 59 8.92 -3.59 3.24
N GLY A 60 8.80 -4.04 4.49
CA GLY A 60 8.73 -3.19 5.68
C GLY A 60 7.48 -2.35 5.77
N ILE A 61 6.39 -2.71 5.08
CA ILE A 61 5.13 -1.95 5.04
C ILE A 61 3.96 -2.80 5.51
N THR A 62 2.99 -2.19 6.20
CA THR A 62 1.68 -2.79 6.46
C THR A 62 0.85 -2.75 5.17
N ILE A 63 0.34 -3.89 4.75
CA ILE A 63 -0.49 -4.03 3.55
C ILE A 63 -1.97 -4.13 3.93
N LEU A 64 -2.27 -4.94 4.95
CA LEU A 64 -3.63 -5.20 5.40
C LEU A 64 -3.86 -4.64 6.81
N ALA A 65 -4.99 -3.96 7.02
CA ALA A 65 -5.41 -3.55 8.34
C ALA A 65 -5.71 -4.77 9.24
N LYS A 66 -5.12 -4.80 10.42
CA LYS A 66 -5.31 -5.88 11.41
C LYS A 66 -5.90 -5.32 12.69
N ASN A 67 -6.74 -6.10 13.34
CA ASN A 67 -7.33 -5.79 14.63
C ASN A 67 -6.64 -6.60 15.73
N THR A 68 -6.22 -5.91 16.79
CA THR A 68 -5.65 -6.49 18.01
C THR A 68 -6.39 -5.95 19.21
N ALA A 69 -6.78 -6.79 20.14
CA ALA A 69 -7.47 -6.37 21.35
C ALA A 69 -6.53 -6.47 22.55
N VAL A 70 -6.23 -5.34 23.18
CA VAL A 70 -5.43 -5.21 24.41
C VAL A 70 -6.38 -5.16 25.59
N ALA A 71 -6.32 -6.16 26.48
CA ALA A 71 -7.08 -6.17 27.71
C ALA A 71 -6.28 -5.41 28.80
N TYR A 72 -6.66 -4.17 29.03
CA TYR A 72 -5.99 -3.31 30.01
C TYR A 72 -6.73 -3.31 31.35
N ARG A 73 -5.97 -3.44 32.43
CA ARG A 73 -6.43 -3.25 33.81
C ARG A 73 -5.29 -2.65 34.62
N GLY A 74 -5.50 -1.45 35.13
CA GLY A 74 -4.46 -0.72 35.85
C GLY A 74 -4.96 0.59 36.43
N PRO A 75 -4.05 1.43 36.95
CA PRO A 75 -4.38 2.68 37.60
C PRO A 75 -5.25 3.61 36.75
N ALA A 76 -4.97 3.73 35.46
CA ALA A 76 -5.73 4.58 34.54
C ALA A 76 -7.19 4.16 34.36
N SER A 77 -7.51 2.89 34.59
CA SER A 77 -8.89 2.36 34.56
C SER A 77 -9.54 2.22 35.94
N ASN A 78 -8.91 2.70 37.01
CA ASN A 78 -9.32 2.41 38.38
C ASN A 78 -9.48 0.90 38.65
N ASP A 79 -8.56 0.09 38.10
CA ASP A 79 -8.55 -1.38 38.14
C ASP A 79 -9.80 -2.05 37.53
N GLN A 80 -10.50 -1.36 36.64
CA GLN A 80 -11.56 -1.95 35.83
C GLN A 80 -10.96 -2.58 34.55
N ASP A 81 -11.61 -3.63 34.06
CA ASP A 81 -11.22 -4.26 32.82
C ASP A 81 -11.68 -3.42 31.63
N ILE A 82 -10.74 -2.91 30.85
CA ILE A 82 -11.01 -2.15 29.64
C ILE A 82 -10.39 -2.87 28.45
N THR A 83 -11.16 -3.01 27.38
CA THR A 83 -10.65 -3.51 26.11
C THR A 83 -10.25 -2.34 25.22
N ILE A 84 -8.99 -2.31 24.78
CA ILE A 84 -8.50 -1.35 23.80
C ILE A 84 -8.30 -2.12 22.49
N ASN A 85 -9.20 -1.91 21.53
CA ASN A 85 -9.02 -2.41 20.17
C ASN A 85 -8.04 -1.51 19.43
N VAL A 86 -6.97 -2.10 18.93
CA VAL A 86 -5.93 -1.44 18.17
C VAL A 86 -6.03 -1.89 16.72
N ILE A 87 -6.39 -0.96 15.85
CA ILE A 87 -6.44 -1.18 14.40
C ILE A 87 -5.12 -0.71 13.80
N ASP A 88 -4.39 -1.65 13.21
CA ASP A 88 -3.19 -1.35 12.43
C ASP A 88 -3.58 -0.86 11.04
N THR A 89 -3.20 0.37 10.67
CA THR A 89 -3.53 0.95 9.37
C THR A 89 -2.29 1.04 8.48
N PRO A 90 -2.40 0.73 7.16
CA PRO A 90 -1.34 1.01 6.22
C PRO A 90 -0.97 2.50 6.20
N GLY A 91 0.32 2.81 6.03
CA GLY A 91 0.78 4.20 5.92
C GLY A 91 0.82 4.74 4.49
N HIS A 92 0.74 3.88 3.49
CA HIS A 92 0.94 4.25 2.09
C HIS A 92 -0.39 4.58 1.38
N ALA A 93 -0.42 5.67 0.60
CA ALA A 93 -1.63 6.13 -0.11
C ALA A 93 -2.20 5.11 -1.12
N ASP A 94 -1.37 4.20 -1.67
CA ASP A 94 -1.81 3.12 -2.56
C ASP A 94 -2.82 2.16 -1.90
N PHE A 95 -2.81 2.11 -0.56
CA PHE A 95 -3.74 1.32 0.26
C PHE A 95 -4.84 2.21 0.89
N GLY A 96 -5.20 3.31 0.25
CA GLY A 96 -6.17 4.28 0.77
C GLY A 96 -7.49 3.66 1.21
N GLY A 97 -8.01 2.69 0.49
CA GLY A 97 -9.24 1.98 0.88
C GLY A 97 -9.09 1.18 2.18
N GLU A 98 -7.91 0.62 2.47
CA GLU A 98 -7.62 -0.04 3.75
C GLU A 98 -7.59 0.97 4.89
N VAL A 99 -7.00 2.15 4.66
CA VAL A 99 -6.95 3.25 5.63
C VAL A 99 -8.34 3.73 5.96
N GLU A 100 -9.19 4.03 4.96
CA GLU A 100 -10.56 4.50 5.16
C GLU A 100 -11.41 3.50 5.95
N ARG A 101 -11.27 2.21 5.63
CA ARG A 101 -11.95 1.13 6.36
C ARG A 101 -11.45 1.02 7.80
N GLY A 102 -10.13 1.10 8.02
CA GLY A 102 -9.54 1.09 9.34
C GLY A 102 -10.04 2.27 10.20
N LEU A 103 -10.05 3.48 9.63
CA LEU A 103 -10.53 4.68 10.33
C LEU A 103 -12.04 4.66 10.61
N SER A 104 -12.85 3.98 9.79
CA SER A 104 -14.28 3.82 10.07
C SER A 104 -14.60 2.91 11.27
N MET A 105 -13.63 2.13 11.72
CA MET A 105 -13.78 1.23 12.88
C MET A 105 -13.40 1.85 14.22
N VAL A 106 -12.79 3.05 14.24
CA VAL A 106 -12.17 3.60 15.44
C VAL A 106 -12.87 4.88 15.93
N ASP A 107 -12.57 5.25 17.17
CA ASP A 107 -13.09 6.44 17.83
C ASP A 107 -11.98 7.49 18.04
N GLY A 108 -10.74 7.17 17.67
CA GLY A 108 -9.61 8.09 17.70
C GLY A 108 -8.33 7.48 17.14
N VAL A 109 -7.29 8.31 17.05
CA VAL A 109 -6.03 7.97 16.40
C VAL A 109 -4.85 8.21 17.32
N VAL A 110 -3.95 7.24 17.38
CA VAL A 110 -2.61 7.36 17.97
C VAL A 110 -1.61 7.56 16.83
N LEU A 111 -1.10 8.77 16.69
CA LEU A 111 -0.06 9.13 15.74
C LEU A 111 1.31 8.86 16.35
N LEU A 112 2.04 7.91 15.79
CA LEU A 112 3.38 7.54 16.23
C LEU A 112 4.44 8.16 15.33
N VAL A 113 5.33 8.97 15.91
CA VAL A 113 6.40 9.68 15.20
C VAL A 113 7.75 9.33 15.81
N ASP A 114 8.76 9.08 14.99
CA ASP A 114 10.14 8.87 15.45
C ASP A 114 10.77 10.19 15.92
N ALA A 115 11.37 10.19 17.09
CA ALA A 115 11.97 11.36 17.72
C ALA A 115 13.13 11.99 16.93
N SER A 116 13.72 11.28 15.98
CA SER A 116 14.83 11.80 15.15
C SER A 116 14.35 12.21 13.75
N GLU A 117 13.42 11.44 13.17
CA GLU A 117 12.98 11.61 11.77
C GLU A 117 11.84 12.66 11.65
N GLY A 118 10.97 12.72 12.66
CA GLY A 118 9.81 13.59 12.63
C GLY A 118 8.65 13.04 11.79
N PRO A 119 7.61 13.85 11.53
CA PRO A 119 6.45 13.44 10.74
C PRO A 119 6.82 13.38 9.26
N LEU A 120 6.84 12.17 8.70
CA LEU A 120 7.19 11.95 7.31
C LEU A 120 5.98 12.15 6.38
N PRO A 121 6.19 12.50 5.09
CA PRO A 121 5.12 12.84 4.15
C PRO A 121 4.01 11.79 4.01
N GLN A 122 4.31 10.50 4.13
CA GLN A 122 3.31 9.42 4.03
C GLN A 122 2.25 9.48 5.13
N THR A 123 2.61 9.97 6.32
CA THR A 123 1.72 10.14 7.46
C THR A 123 0.63 11.19 7.17
N ARG A 124 0.93 12.17 6.31
CA ARG A 124 0.01 13.25 5.90
C ARG A 124 -1.31 12.72 5.33
N PHE A 125 -1.24 11.70 4.48
CA PHE A 125 -2.45 11.09 3.88
C PHE A 125 -3.40 10.52 4.94
N VAL A 126 -2.88 9.71 5.86
CA VAL A 126 -3.71 9.06 6.89
C VAL A 126 -4.25 10.10 7.86
N LEU A 127 -3.45 11.08 8.25
CA LEU A 127 -3.88 12.18 9.12
C LEU A 127 -4.97 13.04 8.48
N ARG A 128 -4.85 13.38 7.18
CA ARG A 128 -5.89 14.13 6.47
C ARG A 128 -7.22 13.37 6.52
N LYS A 129 -7.22 12.04 6.28
CA LYS A 129 -8.43 11.21 6.36
C LYS A 129 -8.97 11.13 7.81
N ALA A 130 -8.11 11.05 8.81
CA ALA A 130 -8.50 11.02 10.22
C ALA A 130 -9.15 12.36 10.65
N LEU A 131 -8.54 13.49 10.29
CA LEU A 131 -9.10 14.82 10.57
C LEU A 131 -10.41 15.06 9.82
N ALA A 132 -10.52 14.62 8.55
CA ALA A 132 -11.77 14.68 7.78
C ALA A 132 -12.89 13.85 8.44
N ALA A 133 -12.54 12.75 9.09
CA ALA A 133 -13.46 11.94 9.89
C ALA A 133 -13.72 12.51 11.31
N LYS A 134 -13.13 13.67 11.64
CA LYS A 134 -13.21 14.32 12.96
C LYS A 134 -12.77 13.42 14.14
N LEU A 135 -11.78 12.57 13.90
CA LEU A 135 -11.23 11.69 14.94
C LEU A 135 -10.22 12.46 15.79
N PRO A 136 -10.32 12.39 17.14
CA PRO A 136 -9.30 12.94 18.01
C PRO A 136 -7.96 12.23 17.81
N VAL A 137 -6.87 12.99 17.92
CA VAL A 137 -5.50 12.52 17.70
C VAL A 137 -4.71 12.61 19.00
N ILE A 138 -3.90 11.59 19.29
CA ILE A 138 -2.86 11.58 20.31
C ILE A 138 -1.52 11.48 19.60
N LEU A 139 -0.56 12.36 19.92
CA LEU A 139 0.80 12.27 19.41
C LEU A 139 1.66 11.42 20.36
N VAL A 140 2.32 10.40 19.80
CA VAL A 140 3.34 9.62 20.52
C VAL A 140 4.69 9.82 19.85
N VAL A 141 5.60 10.51 20.51
CA VAL A 141 6.99 10.69 20.07
C VAL A 141 7.80 9.49 20.57
N ASN A 142 8.13 8.58 19.67
CA ASN A 142 8.79 7.31 19.98
C ASN A 142 10.30 7.36 19.71
N LYS A 143 11.03 6.41 20.28
CA LYS A 143 12.48 6.28 20.18
C LYS A 143 13.24 7.50 20.73
N THR A 144 12.75 8.08 21.81
CA THR A 144 13.40 9.20 22.50
C THR A 144 14.80 8.87 22.98
N ASP A 145 15.11 7.57 23.15
CA ASP A 145 16.40 7.00 23.53
C ASP A 145 17.46 6.98 22.40
N ARG A 146 17.10 7.40 21.19
CA ARG A 146 18.08 7.51 20.09
C ARG A 146 19.06 8.68 20.33
N PRO A 147 20.36 8.50 20.07
CA PRO A 147 21.35 9.57 20.25
C PRO A 147 21.10 10.81 19.37
N ASP A 148 20.39 10.65 18.26
CA ASP A 148 20.05 11.69 17.28
C ASP A 148 18.62 12.22 17.46
N ALA A 149 17.97 11.94 18.61
CA ALA A 149 16.64 12.46 18.92
C ALA A 149 16.64 13.99 19.03
N ARG A 150 15.59 14.63 18.48
CA ARG A 150 15.33 16.09 18.49
C ARG A 150 13.86 16.34 18.88
N ILE A 151 13.53 15.96 20.10
CA ILE A 151 12.17 15.80 20.61
C ILE A 151 11.32 17.06 20.41
N ASP A 152 11.79 18.22 20.88
CA ASP A 152 11.02 19.47 20.82
C ASP A 152 10.73 19.92 19.37
N GLU A 153 11.72 19.74 18.48
CA GLU A 153 11.58 20.06 17.06
C GLU A 153 10.55 19.14 16.39
N VAL A 154 10.59 17.84 16.69
CA VAL A 154 9.64 16.85 16.13
C VAL A 154 8.22 17.12 16.59
N VAL A 155 8.01 17.51 17.86
CA VAL A 155 6.70 17.93 18.34
C VAL A 155 6.19 19.14 17.56
N GLN A 156 7.03 20.17 17.40
CA GLN A 156 6.67 21.37 16.66
C GLN A 156 6.35 21.08 15.19
N GLU A 157 7.20 20.31 14.50
CA GLU A 157 6.96 19.90 13.10
C GLU A 157 5.65 19.12 12.94
N THR A 158 5.29 18.29 13.93
CA THR A 158 4.05 17.51 13.90
C THR A 158 2.83 18.40 14.14
N MET A 159 2.92 19.36 15.04
CA MET A 159 1.86 20.34 15.27
C MET A 159 1.63 21.23 14.04
N ASP A 160 2.71 21.70 13.41
CA ASP A 160 2.65 22.50 12.19
C ASP A 160 1.99 21.70 11.05
N LEU A 161 2.30 20.39 10.94
CA LEU A 161 1.63 19.49 9.98
C LEU A 161 0.13 19.36 10.26
N LEU A 162 -0.27 19.13 11.49
CA LEU A 162 -1.68 19.00 11.88
C LEU A 162 -2.47 20.27 11.59
N LEU A 163 -1.93 21.43 11.96
CA LEU A 163 -2.54 22.74 11.70
C LEU A 163 -2.64 23.04 10.19
N GLY A 164 -1.59 22.72 9.42
CA GLY A 164 -1.61 22.84 7.97
C GLY A 164 -2.72 22.01 7.34
N LEU A 165 -2.83 20.72 7.73
CA LEU A 165 -3.89 19.84 7.25
C LEU A 165 -5.30 20.29 7.64
N ALA A 166 -5.45 20.82 8.86
CA ALA A 166 -6.73 21.35 9.32
C ALA A 166 -7.13 22.60 8.53
N SER A 167 -6.18 23.48 8.23
CA SER A 167 -6.41 24.65 7.37
C SER A 167 -6.82 24.24 5.96
N ASP A 168 -6.17 23.23 5.37
CA ASP A 168 -6.51 22.71 4.04
C ASP A 168 -7.93 22.07 4.01
N LEU A 169 -8.39 21.53 5.14
CA LEU A 169 -9.70 20.90 5.27
C LEU A 169 -10.82 21.85 5.69
N ALA A 170 -10.52 23.09 6.07
CA ALA A 170 -11.51 24.01 6.64
C ALA A 170 -12.70 24.28 5.71
N ASP A 171 -12.48 24.32 4.39
CA ASP A 171 -13.53 24.51 3.39
C ASP A 171 -14.31 23.22 3.09
N GLU A 172 -13.69 22.04 3.28
CA GLU A 172 -14.28 20.73 2.97
C GLU A 172 -15.05 20.14 4.16
N VAL A 173 -14.62 20.44 5.38
CA VAL A 173 -15.16 19.89 6.62
C VAL A 173 -15.65 21.02 7.51
N PRO A 174 -16.91 21.45 7.36
CA PRO A 174 -17.51 22.42 8.28
C PRO A 174 -17.46 21.93 9.72
N ASP A 175 -17.20 22.82 10.65
CA ASP A 175 -17.11 22.53 12.10
C ASP A 175 -15.95 21.59 12.50
N LEU A 176 -14.82 21.64 11.79
CA LEU A 176 -13.58 21.03 12.29
C LEU A 176 -13.10 21.79 13.52
N ASP A 177 -12.90 21.06 14.63
CA ASP A 177 -12.47 21.66 15.89
C ASP A 177 -10.98 21.98 15.87
N LEU A 178 -10.64 23.21 15.53
CA LEU A 178 -9.25 23.69 15.48
C LEU A 178 -8.63 23.81 16.88
N ASP A 179 -9.44 24.09 17.91
CA ASP A 179 -8.94 24.20 19.30
C ASP A 179 -8.49 22.82 19.80
N ALA A 180 -9.24 21.76 19.49
CA ALA A 180 -8.85 20.38 19.81
C ALA A 180 -7.54 19.95 19.12
N ILE A 181 -7.22 20.54 17.95
CA ILE A 181 -5.95 20.26 17.24
C ILE A 181 -4.78 20.99 17.91
N LEU A 182 -5.00 22.17 18.46
CA LEU A 182 -3.98 22.90 19.23
C LEU A 182 -3.67 22.25 20.59
N GLU A 183 -4.63 21.49 21.15
CA GLU A 183 -4.53 20.81 22.44
C GLU A 183 -4.22 19.31 22.30
N VAL A 184 -3.66 18.86 21.18
CA VAL A 184 -3.29 17.45 20.97
C VAL A 184 -2.34 16.99 22.07
N PRO A 185 -2.69 15.95 22.85
CA PRO A 185 -1.82 15.45 23.91
C PRO A 185 -0.58 14.76 23.34
N VAL A 186 0.55 14.98 24.00
CA VAL A 186 1.84 14.40 23.61
C VAL A 186 2.30 13.39 24.63
N VAL A 187 2.62 12.19 24.19
CA VAL A 187 3.25 11.13 24.98
C VAL A 187 4.63 10.83 24.42
N TYR A 188 5.64 10.78 25.26
CA TYR A 188 7.01 10.44 24.91
C TYR A 188 7.27 8.98 25.22
N ALA A 189 7.82 8.23 24.27
CA ALA A 189 7.97 6.79 24.42
C ALA A 189 9.34 6.27 23.93
N ALA A 190 9.76 5.17 24.54
CA ALA A 190 10.78 4.28 24.06
C ALA A 190 10.19 2.87 23.99
N ALA A 191 9.44 2.58 22.94
CA ALA A 191 8.65 1.35 22.80
C ALA A 191 9.48 0.06 22.94
N LYS A 192 10.75 0.09 22.53
CA LYS A 192 11.66 -1.04 22.65
C LYS A 192 11.90 -1.50 24.08
N VAL A 193 11.96 -0.55 25.02
CA VAL A 193 12.11 -0.83 26.47
C VAL A 193 10.77 -0.81 27.20
N GLY A 194 9.67 -0.45 26.51
CA GLY A 194 8.32 -0.43 27.08
C GLY A 194 8.07 0.73 28.04
N ALA A 195 8.72 1.87 27.85
CA ALA A 195 8.65 3.04 28.71
C ALA A 195 7.92 4.20 28.03
N ALA A 196 7.10 4.96 28.81
CA ALA A 196 6.43 6.17 28.35
C ALA A 196 6.37 7.24 29.45
N SER A 197 6.25 8.52 29.06
CA SER A 197 6.09 9.67 29.95
C SER A 197 5.21 10.74 29.30
N LEU A 198 4.57 11.57 30.12
CA LEU A 198 3.90 12.82 29.69
C LEU A 198 4.87 14.01 29.70
N GLU A 199 6.02 13.89 30.35
CA GLU A 199 7.07 14.88 30.36
C GLU A 199 8.16 14.51 29.35
N ALA A 200 8.64 15.49 28.57
CA ALA A 200 9.68 15.28 27.58
C ALA A 200 10.99 14.85 28.26
N PRO A 201 11.55 13.68 27.94
CA PRO A 201 12.88 13.31 28.43
C PRO A 201 13.95 14.13 27.69
N ALA A 202 15.18 14.12 28.22
CA ALA A 202 16.30 14.69 27.48
C ALA A 202 16.52 13.93 26.16
N ASN A 203 16.93 14.66 25.11
CA ASN A 203 17.27 14.02 23.82
C ASN A 203 18.28 12.88 24.01
N GLY A 204 17.98 11.72 23.47
CA GLY A 204 18.82 10.53 23.58
C GLY A 204 18.60 9.73 24.87
N SER A 205 17.56 10.05 25.64
CA SER A 205 17.21 9.35 26.88
C SER A 205 15.84 8.67 26.76
N ALA A 206 15.72 7.48 27.35
CA ALA A 206 14.42 6.85 27.55
C ALA A 206 13.63 7.60 28.64
N PRO A 207 12.28 7.56 28.60
CA PRO A 207 11.47 8.02 29.73
C PRO A 207 11.87 7.37 31.05
N GLU A 208 11.70 8.09 32.16
CA GLU A 208 12.06 7.57 33.48
C GLU A 208 11.15 6.43 33.97
N ASN A 209 9.92 6.39 33.48
CA ASN A 209 8.98 5.29 33.76
C ASN A 209 9.40 4.02 33.04
N ASP A 210 9.17 2.87 33.67
CA ASP A 210 9.48 1.55 33.14
C ASP A 210 8.25 0.83 32.52
N ASN A 211 7.16 1.59 32.26
CA ASN A 211 5.90 1.08 31.74
C ASN A 211 5.22 2.06 30.78
N LEU A 212 4.14 1.60 30.14
CA LEU A 212 3.31 2.37 29.20
C LEU A 212 2.06 2.99 29.86
N GLU A 213 1.98 3.03 31.19
CA GLU A 213 0.84 3.59 31.92
C GLU A 213 0.45 5.00 31.46
N PRO A 214 1.40 5.94 31.20
CA PRO A 214 1.06 7.26 30.68
C PRO A 214 0.36 7.21 29.32
N LEU A 215 0.71 6.24 28.44
CA LEU A 215 0.03 6.06 27.17
C LEU A 215 -1.40 5.52 27.36
N PHE A 216 -1.60 4.52 28.23
CA PHE A 216 -2.92 4.00 28.53
C PHE A 216 -3.82 5.09 29.13
N GLN A 217 -3.30 5.87 30.08
CA GLN A 217 -4.01 7.01 30.67
C GLN A 217 -4.46 8.00 29.59
N THR A 218 -3.53 8.41 28.70
CA THR A 218 -3.84 9.37 27.63
C THR A 218 -4.90 8.82 26.67
N ILE A 219 -4.83 7.53 26.32
CA ILE A 219 -5.86 6.89 25.47
C ILE A 219 -7.23 6.94 26.15
N LEU A 220 -7.32 6.62 27.45
CA LEU A 220 -8.58 6.61 28.19
C LEU A 220 -9.17 7.99 28.37
N ASP A 221 -8.33 9.01 28.56
CA ASP A 221 -8.75 10.40 28.80
C ASP A 221 -9.17 11.12 27.50
N HIS A 222 -8.49 10.88 26.39
CA HIS A 222 -8.67 11.67 25.16
C HIS A 222 -9.43 10.93 24.04
N ILE A 223 -9.39 9.60 24.00
CA ILE A 223 -10.19 8.86 23.00
C ILE A 223 -11.57 8.57 23.61
N PRO A 224 -12.66 9.05 23.00
CA PRO A 224 -13.99 8.83 23.54
C PRO A 224 -14.37 7.35 23.54
N ALA A 225 -15.10 6.94 24.58
CA ALA A 225 -15.78 5.65 24.58
C ALA A 225 -16.86 5.63 23.49
N PRO A 226 -17.09 4.49 22.81
CA PRO A 226 -18.13 4.36 21.79
C PRO A 226 -19.49 4.81 22.35
N ALA A 227 -20.08 5.82 21.74
CA ALA A 227 -21.40 6.33 22.12
C ALA A 227 -22.48 5.69 21.23
N TYR A 228 -23.64 5.39 21.83
CA TYR A 228 -24.74 4.74 21.12
C TYR A 228 -26.10 5.18 21.64
N ASP A 229 -27.14 4.95 20.84
CA ASP A 229 -28.53 5.07 21.23
C ASP A 229 -29.02 3.70 21.73
N PRO A 230 -29.43 3.58 23.03
CA PRO A 230 -29.93 2.30 23.57
C PRO A 230 -31.23 1.80 22.93
N GLU A 231 -32.01 2.70 22.32
CA GLU A 231 -33.29 2.37 21.68
C GLU A 231 -33.13 2.08 20.18
N ALA A 232 -31.92 2.29 19.61
CA ALA A 232 -31.67 2.05 18.20
C ALA A 232 -31.61 0.57 17.88
N VAL A 233 -32.10 0.21 16.71
CA VAL A 233 -32.02 -1.14 16.17
C VAL A 233 -30.58 -1.53 15.84
N LEU A 234 -30.35 -2.82 15.63
CA LEU A 234 -29.04 -3.33 15.22
C LEU A 234 -28.56 -2.64 13.92
N GLN A 235 -27.37 -2.10 13.99
CA GLN A 235 -26.60 -1.62 12.85
C GLN A 235 -25.15 -2.06 13.01
N ALA A 236 -24.68 -2.94 12.13
CA ALA A 236 -23.32 -3.44 12.11
C ALA A 236 -22.75 -3.34 10.69
N HIS A 237 -21.64 -2.62 10.56
CA HIS A 237 -21.03 -2.29 9.26
C HIS A 237 -19.87 -3.23 8.94
N VAL A 238 -19.92 -3.84 7.76
CA VAL A 238 -18.86 -4.73 7.28
C VAL A 238 -17.69 -3.89 6.77
N THR A 239 -16.56 -3.96 7.46
CA THR A 239 -15.38 -3.14 7.18
C THR A 239 -14.25 -3.93 6.53
N ASN A 240 -14.17 -5.24 6.81
CA ASN A 240 -13.15 -6.10 6.21
C ASN A 240 -13.68 -7.53 6.04
N LEU A 241 -12.97 -8.31 5.22
CA LEU A 241 -13.27 -9.73 5.00
C LEU A 241 -12.03 -10.58 5.26
N ASP A 242 -12.28 -11.77 5.78
CA ASP A 242 -11.25 -12.78 6.01
C ASP A 242 -11.78 -14.16 5.63
N ALA A 243 -10.94 -15.16 5.68
CA ALA A 243 -11.32 -16.53 5.38
C ALA A 243 -10.78 -17.50 6.45
N SER A 244 -11.65 -18.35 6.94
CA SER A 244 -11.28 -19.48 7.80
C SER A 244 -11.35 -20.77 7.00
N PRO A 245 -10.35 -21.67 7.11
CA PRO A 245 -10.44 -22.99 6.47
C PRO A 245 -11.65 -23.83 6.92
N PHE A 246 -12.19 -23.55 8.10
CA PHE A 246 -13.29 -24.29 8.71
C PHE A 246 -14.64 -23.60 8.61
N LEU A 247 -14.65 -22.25 8.69
CA LEU A 247 -15.88 -21.45 8.73
C LEU A 247 -16.20 -20.78 7.40
N GLY A 248 -15.29 -20.86 6.44
CA GLY A 248 -15.44 -20.17 5.16
C GLY A 248 -15.18 -18.66 5.29
N ARG A 249 -15.99 -17.85 4.61
CA ARG A 249 -15.87 -16.39 4.65
C ARG A 249 -16.25 -15.83 6.01
N LEU A 250 -15.41 -14.94 6.53
CA LEU A 250 -15.64 -14.19 7.75
C LEU A 250 -15.78 -12.70 7.40
N ALA A 251 -16.86 -12.06 7.84
CA ALA A 251 -17.03 -10.62 7.76
C ALA A 251 -16.61 -9.99 9.08
N LEU A 252 -15.58 -9.14 9.03
CA LEU A 252 -15.20 -8.29 10.15
C LEU A 252 -16.07 -7.05 10.12
N LEU A 253 -16.70 -6.73 11.24
CA LEU A 253 -17.63 -5.63 11.32
C LEU A 253 -17.55 -4.90 12.67
N ARG A 254 -17.90 -3.62 12.64
CA ARG A 254 -18.14 -2.80 13.83
C ARG A 254 -19.66 -2.69 14.06
N ILE A 255 -20.09 -2.89 15.31
CA ILE A 255 -21.46 -2.68 15.73
C ILE A 255 -21.61 -1.21 16.17
N PHE A 256 -22.50 -0.46 15.53
CA PHE A 256 -22.78 0.93 15.87
C PHE A 256 -23.95 1.06 16.86
N SER A 257 -24.95 0.21 16.73
CA SER A 257 -26.12 0.18 17.63
C SER A 257 -26.70 -1.21 17.72
N GLY A 258 -27.51 -1.45 18.77
CA GLY A 258 -28.16 -2.73 19.01
C GLY A 258 -27.21 -3.85 19.42
N THR A 259 -27.70 -5.07 19.44
CA THR A 259 -26.94 -6.26 19.85
C THR A 259 -27.01 -7.35 18.78
N LEU A 260 -25.87 -7.93 18.47
CA LEU A 260 -25.73 -9.06 17.55
C LEU A 260 -25.49 -10.34 18.36
N ARG A 261 -26.23 -11.43 18.04
CA ARG A 261 -26.12 -12.73 18.73
C ARG A 261 -25.81 -13.87 17.77
N LYS A 262 -25.05 -14.83 18.27
CA LYS A 262 -24.85 -16.10 17.57
C LYS A 262 -26.22 -16.79 17.34
N GLY A 263 -26.43 -17.28 16.11
CA GLY A 263 -27.69 -17.93 15.73
C GLY A 263 -28.85 -17.00 15.38
N GLN A 264 -28.69 -15.67 15.54
CA GLN A 264 -29.71 -14.68 15.21
C GLN A 264 -29.93 -14.60 13.70
N THR A 265 -31.17 -14.33 13.31
CA THR A 265 -31.51 -13.95 11.93
C THR A 265 -31.51 -12.42 11.85
N VAL A 266 -30.75 -11.89 10.91
CA VAL A 266 -30.60 -10.43 10.68
C VAL A 266 -30.90 -10.09 9.22
N ALA A 267 -31.25 -8.85 8.95
CA ALA A 267 -31.34 -8.34 7.61
C ALA A 267 -29.94 -7.96 7.10
N TRP A 268 -29.57 -8.47 5.97
CA TRP A 268 -28.37 -8.13 5.23
C TRP A 268 -28.71 -7.15 4.12
N ALA A 269 -28.36 -5.88 4.31
CA ALA A 269 -28.52 -4.82 3.34
C ALA A 269 -27.29 -4.77 2.43
N ARG A 270 -27.49 -5.05 1.15
CA ARG A 270 -26.45 -5.18 0.13
C ARG A 270 -26.16 -3.85 -0.57
N GLN A 271 -25.00 -3.77 -1.23
CA GLN A 271 -24.60 -2.60 -2.03
C GLN A 271 -25.57 -2.26 -3.15
N ASP A 272 -26.27 -3.25 -3.73
CA ASP A 272 -27.27 -3.07 -4.77
C ASP A 272 -28.64 -2.58 -4.26
N GLY A 273 -28.73 -2.30 -2.94
CA GLY A 273 -29.96 -1.87 -2.27
C GLY A 273 -30.94 -3.02 -1.95
N THR A 274 -30.59 -4.26 -2.26
CA THR A 274 -31.43 -5.40 -1.88
C THR A 274 -31.22 -5.81 -0.43
N ILE A 275 -32.25 -6.27 0.23
CA ILE A 275 -32.21 -6.74 1.62
C ILE A 275 -32.59 -8.22 1.66
N LYS A 276 -31.80 -9.02 2.35
CA LYS A 276 -32.05 -10.45 2.56
C LYS A 276 -31.92 -10.82 4.02
N ASN A 277 -32.79 -11.67 4.54
CA ASN A 277 -32.64 -12.22 5.86
C ASN A 277 -31.64 -13.40 5.84
N VAL A 278 -30.66 -13.33 6.72
CA VAL A 278 -29.56 -14.30 6.84
C VAL A 278 -29.37 -14.70 8.30
N LYS A 279 -28.86 -15.91 8.52
CA LYS A 279 -28.60 -16.41 9.86
C LYS A 279 -27.10 -16.34 10.17
N ILE A 280 -26.74 -15.74 11.29
CA ILE A 280 -25.37 -15.71 11.81
C ILE A 280 -25.04 -17.09 12.39
N THR A 281 -24.15 -17.83 11.76
CA THR A 281 -23.77 -19.18 12.22
C THR A 281 -22.73 -19.14 13.32
N GLU A 282 -21.76 -18.25 13.22
CA GLU A 282 -20.74 -18.02 14.24
C GLU A 282 -20.54 -16.52 14.47
N LEU A 283 -20.25 -16.16 15.71
CA LEU A 283 -19.87 -14.84 16.17
C LEU A 283 -18.54 -14.98 16.90
N LEU A 284 -17.53 -14.22 16.51
CA LEU A 284 -16.17 -14.28 17.04
C LEU A 284 -15.71 -12.90 17.50
N ALA A 285 -15.30 -12.79 18.75
CA ALA A 285 -14.63 -11.61 19.28
C ALA A 285 -13.10 -11.74 19.11
N THR A 286 -12.40 -10.61 19.09
CA THR A 286 -10.93 -10.60 19.11
C THR A 286 -10.45 -10.55 20.56
N LYS A 287 -9.54 -11.45 20.93
CA LYS A 287 -8.84 -11.45 22.23
C LYS A 287 -7.34 -11.56 21.99
N ALA A 288 -6.61 -10.52 22.32
CA ALA A 288 -5.25 -10.32 21.85
C ALA A 288 -5.19 -10.42 20.31
N LEU A 289 -4.59 -11.45 19.77
CA LEU A 289 -4.47 -11.73 18.33
C LEU A 289 -5.38 -12.85 17.85
N GLU A 290 -6.08 -13.51 18.75
CA GLU A 290 -6.91 -14.68 18.44
C GLU A 290 -8.39 -14.33 18.35
N ARG A 291 -9.11 -15.02 17.49
CA ARG A 291 -10.57 -14.96 17.43
C ARG A 291 -11.17 -16.05 18.29
N VAL A 292 -11.94 -15.63 19.26
CA VAL A 292 -12.62 -16.52 20.21
C VAL A 292 -14.13 -16.47 19.99
N PRO A 293 -14.85 -17.61 20.14
CA PRO A 293 -16.31 -17.60 20.06
C PRO A 293 -16.94 -16.67 21.10
N ALA A 294 -17.97 -15.94 20.68
CA ALA A 294 -18.79 -15.09 21.52
C ALA A 294 -20.26 -15.42 21.33
N ASP A 295 -21.08 -15.29 22.37
CA ASP A 295 -22.52 -15.50 22.29
C ASP A 295 -23.25 -14.24 21.83
N GLU A 296 -22.77 -13.08 22.25
CA GLU A 296 -23.31 -11.77 21.87
C GLU A 296 -22.22 -10.70 21.77
N ALA A 297 -22.52 -9.62 21.03
CA ALA A 297 -21.69 -8.44 20.89
C ALA A 297 -22.58 -7.19 20.80
N GLY A 298 -22.13 -6.08 21.37
CA GLY A 298 -22.89 -4.84 21.50
C GLY A 298 -22.25 -3.65 20.78
N PRO A 299 -22.81 -2.44 20.98
CA PRO A 299 -22.29 -1.23 20.34
C PRO A 299 -20.82 -0.99 20.64
N GLY A 300 -20.06 -0.60 19.62
CA GLY A 300 -18.62 -0.37 19.71
C GLY A 300 -17.77 -1.63 19.48
N ASP A 301 -18.31 -2.83 19.68
CA ASP A 301 -17.55 -4.06 19.50
C ASP A 301 -17.14 -4.27 18.03
N ILE A 302 -15.92 -4.75 17.84
CA ILE A 302 -15.38 -5.17 16.55
C ILE A 302 -15.31 -6.70 16.54
N VAL A 303 -16.15 -7.32 15.72
CA VAL A 303 -16.34 -8.78 15.72
C VAL A 303 -16.28 -9.36 14.31
N ALA A 304 -16.06 -10.66 14.23
CA ALA A 304 -16.16 -11.39 12.97
C ALA A 304 -17.39 -12.32 12.97
N VAL A 305 -18.11 -12.36 11.85
CA VAL A 305 -19.27 -13.23 11.68
C VAL A 305 -19.08 -14.20 10.52
N ALA A 306 -19.65 -15.42 10.65
CA ALA A 306 -19.74 -16.39 9.57
C ALA A 306 -21.21 -16.72 9.27
N GLY A 307 -21.44 -17.33 8.10
CA GLY A 307 -22.76 -17.76 7.64
C GLY A 307 -23.30 -17.00 6.44
N ILE A 308 -22.55 -16.02 5.92
CA ILE A 308 -22.98 -15.21 4.76
C ILE A 308 -21.86 -15.29 3.70
N GLU A 309 -22.01 -16.23 2.74
CA GLU A 309 -20.96 -16.54 1.76
C GLU A 309 -20.65 -15.38 0.81
N ASP A 310 -21.66 -14.59 0.42
CA ASP A 310 -21.53 -13.53 -0.58
C ASP A 310 -21.43 -12.12 0.03
N ILE A 311 -21.26 -12.00 1.35
CA ILE A 311 -21.16 -10.69 2.01
C ILE A 311 -19.93 -9.93 1.49
N THR A 312 -20.10 -8.64 1.28
CA THR A 312 -19.03 -7.74 0.81
C THR A 312 -18.81 -6.56 1.75
N ILE A 313 -17.67 -5.91 1.58
CA ILE A 313 -17.28 -4.75 2.39
C ILE A 313 -18.21 -3.58 2.09
N GLY A 314 -18.56 -2.81 3.14
CA GLY A 314 -19.47 -1.66 3.06
C GLY A 314 -20.96 -2.03 3.20
N GLU A 315 -21.28 -3.32 3.27
CA GLU A 315 -22.65 -3.79 3.53
C GLU A 315 -23.00 -3.73 5.00
N THR A 316 -24.30 -3.66 5.32
CA THR A 316 -24.80 -3.54 6.69
C THR A 316 -25.57 -4.78 7.11
N LEU A 317 -25.28 -5.29 8.32
CA LEU A 317 -26.18 -6.21 9.01
C LEU A 317 -27.06 -5.38 9.97
N THR A 318 -28.36 -5.52 9.86
CA THR A 318 -29.32 -4.71 10.60
C THR A 318 -30.49 -5.55 11.09
N ASP A 319 -31.42 -4.91 11.79
CA ASP A 319 -32.61 -5.56 12.31
C ASP A 319 -33.47 -6.16 11.17
N SER A 320 -34.01 -7.35 11.38
CA SER A 320 -34.79 -8.06 10.35
C SER A 320 -36.21 -7.52 10.16
N GLU A 321 -36.78 -6.83 11.17
CA GLU A 321 -38.12 -6.27 11.11
C GLU A 321 -38.12 -4.80 10.70
N ASN A 322 -37.06 -4.05 11.11
CA ASN A 322 -36.89 -2.63 10.78
C ASN A 322 -35.48 -2.36 10.22
N PRO A 323 -35.17 -2.77 8.99
CA PRO A 323 -33.85 -2.60 8.41
C PRO A 323 -33.43 -1.14 8.26
N GLN A 324 -32.30 -0.77 8.84
CA GLN A 324 -31.70 0.57 8.75
C GLN A 324 -30.24 0.46 8.27
N PRO A 325 -30.00 0.44 6.94
CA PRO A 325 -28.65 0.34 6.38
C PRO A 325 -27.83 1.59 6.67
N LEU A 326 -26.54 1.41 6.95
CA LEU A 326 -25.57 2.48 7.05
C LEU A 326 -25.12 2.94 5.65
N PRO A 327 -24.62 4.18 5.51
CA PRO A 327 -24.02 4.65 4.27
C PRO A 327 -22.88 3.72 3.83
N LEU A 328 -22.75 3.51 2.52
CA LEU A 328 -21.64 2.70 1.98
C LEU A 328 -20.29 3.37 2.28
N ILE A 329 -19.28 2.55 2.54
CA ILE A 329 -17.90 3.05 2.66
C ILE A 329 -17.45 3.47 1.26
N THR A 330 -17.14 4.75 1.10
CA THR A 330 -16.59 5.29 -0.14
C THR A 330 -15.07 5.13 -0.13
N VAL A 331 -14.51 4.63 -1.21
CA VAL A 331 -13.07 4.55 -1.42
C VAL A 331 -12.70 5.39 -2.64
N ASP A 332 -11.50 5.95 -2.65
CA ASP A 332 -10.99 6.72 -3.78
C ASP A 332 -11.01 5.87 -5.07
N ASP A 333 -11.34 6.49 -6.19
CA ASP A 333 -11.33 5.82 -7.50
C ASP A 333 -9.91 5.34 -7.87
N PRO A 334 -9.79 4.20 -8.58
CA PRO A 334 -8.52 3.76 -9.14
C PRO A 334 -7.92 4.81 -10.06
N ALA A 335 -6.61 5.05 -9.92
CA ALA A 335 -5.86 6.00 -10.74
C ALA A 335 -4.95 5.32 -11.77
N ILE A 336 -4.48 4.10 -11.47
CA ILE A 336 -3.54 3.33 -12.31
C ILE A 336 -4.19 2.01 -12.75
N SER A 337 -3.90 1.58 -13.97
CA SER A 337 -4.30 0.28 -14.52
C SER A 337 -3.11 -0.48 -15.07
N MET A 338 -3.18 -1.81 -15.02
CA MET A 338 -2.25 -2.72 -15.69
C MET A 338 -3.02 -3.84 -16.39
N THR A 339 -2.54 -4.26 -17.56
CA THR A 339 -3.04 -5.49 -18.19
C THR A 339 -2.35 -6.69 -17.56
N VAL A 340 -3.11 -7.60 -16.96
CA VAL A 340 -2.63 -8.86 -16.39
C VAL A 340 -3.21 -10.00 -17.22
N GLY A 341 -2.36 -10.83 -17.79
CA GLY A 341 -2.75 -11.97 -18.63
C GLY A 341 -1.95 -13.22 -18.31
N ILE A 342 -2.30 -14.32 -18.98
CA ILE A 342 -1.50 -15.55 -18.89
C ILE A 342 -0.12 -15.35 -19.54
N ASN A 343 0.85 -16.16 -19.09
CA ASN A 343 2.15 -16.19 -19.76
C ASN A 343 2.04 -16.90 -21.11
N THR A 344 2.37 -16.17 -22.18
CA THR A 344 2.37 -16.67 -23.57
C THR A 344 3.77 -16.77 -24.17
N SER A 345 4.82 -16.75 -23.33
CA SER A 345 6.20 -16.86 -23.78
C SER A 345 6.55 -18.29 -24.22
N PRO A 346 7.62 -18.49 -25.00
CA PRO A 346 8.13 -19.82 -25.33
C PRO A 346 8.59 -20.64 -24.11
N LEU A 347 8.78 -19.99 -22.95
CA LEU A 347 9.20 -20.63 -21.70
C LEU A 347 8.02 -20.89 -20.75
N ALA A 348 6.78 -20.56 -21.13
CA ALA A 348 5.60 -20.75 -20.31
C ALA A 348 5.37 -22.24 -19.96
N GLY A 349 5.00 -22.52 -18.72
CA GLY A 349 4.68 -23.87 -18.24
C GLY A 349 5.87 -24.78 -18.00
N LYS A 350 7.11 -24.28 -18.07
CA LYS A 350 8.31 -25.08 -17.75
C LYS A 350 8.51 -25.31 -16.26
N VAL A 351 7.96 -24.44 -15.40
CA VAL A 351 8.02 -24.57 -13.96
C VAL A 351 7.00 -25.62 -13.51
N ARG A 352 7.47 -26.63 -12.76
CA ARG A 352 6.60 -27.73 -12.31
C ARG A 352 5.52 -27.22 -11.36
N GLY A 353 4.24 -27.51 -11.68
CA GLY A 353 3.10 -27.11 -10.85
C GLY A 353 2.65 -25.66 -11.04
N ALA A 354 3.24 -24.94 -12.01
CA ALA A 354 2.83 -23.57 -12.31
C ALA A 354 1.36 -23.48 -12.76
N LYS A 355 0.70 -22.40 -12.36
CA LYS A 355 -0.67 -22.06 -12.73
C LYS A 355 -0.63 -21.18 -13.97
N VAL A 356 -0.99 -21.73 -15.13
CA VAL A 356 -0.78 -21.11 -16.45
C VAL A 356 -2.09 -20.86 -17.22
N THR A 357 -3.25 -21.25 -16.67
CA THR A 357 -4.50 -21.16 -17.42
C THR A 357 -5.27 -19.86 -17.14
N ALA A 358 -5.96 -19.36 -18.17
CA ALA A 358 -6.80 -18.15 -18.04
C ALA A 358 -7.85 -18.27 -16.94
N ARG A 359 -8.47 -19.47 -16.79
CA ARG A 359 -9.43 -19.71 -15.72
C ARG A 359 -8.83 -19.53 -14.32
N GLN A 360 -7.65 -20.14 -14.07
CA GLN A 360 -6.98 -20.02 -12.77
C GLN A 360 -6.64 -18.57 -12.44
N VAL A 361 -6.14 -17.80 -13.44
CA VAL A 361 -5.84 -16.37 -13.26
C VAL A 361 -7.10 -15.57 -12.95
N LYS A 362 -8.19 -15.81 -13.72
CA LYS A 362 -9.47 -15.13 -13.48
C LYS A 362 -10.04 -15.44 -12.11
N ASP A 363 -10.12 -16.73 -11.74
CA ASP A 363 -10.61 -17.17 -10.43
C ASP A 363 -9.81 -16.51 -9.28
N ARG A 364 -8.49 -16.35 -9.45
CA ARG A 364 -7.65 -15.68 -8.46
C ARG A 364 -7.90 -14.17 -8.37
N LEU A 365 -8.06 -13.51 -9.52
CA LEU A 365 -8.42 -12.09 -9.57
C LEU A 365 -9.81 -11.83 -8.97
N ASP A 366 -10.79 -12.68 -9.26
CA ASP A 366 -12.13 -12.59 -8.66
C ASP A 366 -12.10 -12.80 -7.15
N LYS A 367 -11.25 -13.70 -6.68
CA LYS A 367 -11.04 -13.91 -5.24
C LYS A 367 -10.43 -12.65 -4.58
N GLU A 368 -9.52 -11.96 -5.25
CA GLU A 368 -8.94 -10.71 -4.74
C GLU A 368 -9.99 -9.62 -4.55
N LEU A 369 -10.92 -9.47 -5.50
CA LEU A 369 -11.99 -8.47 -5.43
C LEU A 369 -12.92 -8.65 -4.23
N ILE A 370 -12.96 -9.83 -3.62
CA ILE A 370 -13.77 -10.07 -2.43
C ILE A 370 -13.25 -9.26 -1.24
N GLY A 371 -11.94 -9.27 -1.03
CA GLY A 371 -11.30 -8.59 0.10
C GLY A 371 -10.76 -7.19 -0.21
N ASN A 372 -10.63 -6.83 -1.49
CA ASN A 372 -10.02 -5.59 -1.92
C ASN A 372 -10.96 -4.76 -2.78
N VAL A 373 -11.70 -3.84 -2.15
CA VAL A 373 -12.66 -2.96 -2.82
C VAL A 373 -12.00 -1.82 -3.61
N SER A 374 -10.71 -1.58 -3.40
CA SER A 374 -9.94 -0.57 -4.11
C SER A 374 -9.50 -1.03 -5.50
N LEU A 375 -9.67 -2.32 -5.81
CA LEU A 375 -9.34 -2.90 -7.11
C LEU A 375 -10.59 -3.02 -7.99
N ARG A 376 -10.37 -2.87 -9.30
CA ARG A 376 -11.36 -3.22 -10.35
C ARG A 376 -10.70 -4.14 -11.36
N VAL A 377 -11.42 -5.15 -11.83
CA VAL A 377 -10.96 -6.08 -12.87
C VAL A 377 -11.95 -6.02 -14.03
N LEU A 378 -11.48 -5.50 -15.16
CA LEU A 378 -12.28 -5.31 -16.36
C LEU A 378 -11.83 -6.29 -17.47
N PRO A 379 -12.75 -6.76 -18.32
CA PRO A 379 -12.38 -7.56 -19.48
C PRO A 379 -11.61 -6.71 -20.49
N THR A 380 -10.68 -7.33 -21.21
CA THR A 380 -10.00 -6.72 -22.37
C THR A 380 -10.51 -7.32 -23.67
N GLN A 381 -9.99 -6.85 -24.80
CA GLN A 381 -10.27 -7.48 -26.11
C GLN A 381 -9.73 -8.93 -26.20
N ARG A 382 -8.78 -9.28 -25.35
CA ARG A 382 -8.22 -10.62 -25.26
C ARG A 382 -8.93 -11.42 -24.16
N PRO A 383 -9.40 -12.65 -24.44
CA PRO A 383 -10.10 -13.49 -23.46
C PRO A 383 -9.19 -14.04 -22.36
N ASP A 384 -7.88 -13.94 -22.53
CA ASP A 384 -6.82 -14.45 -21.64
C ASP A 384 -6.07 -13.34 -20.89
N ALA A 385 -6.61 -12.11 -20.90
CA ALA A 385 -6.03 -10.96 -20.22
C ALA A 385 -7.14 -10.03 -19.68
N TRP A 386 -6.86 -9.40 -18.56
CA TRP A 386 -7.75 -8.47 -17.84
C TRP A 386 -7.04 -7.16 -17.58
N GLU A 387 -7.80 -6.07 -17.58
CA GLU A 387 -7.34 -4.79 -17.06
C GLU A 387 -7.61 -4.76 -15.57
N VAL A 388 -6.54 -4.69 -14.77
CA VAL A 388 -6.59 -4.57 -13.31
C VAL A 388 -6.30 -3.12 -12.96
N GLN A 389 -7.27 -2.45 -12.33
CA GLN A 389 -7.17 -1.06 -11.94
C GLN A 389 -7.01 -0.97 -10.42
N GLY A 390 -6.13 -0.10 -9.95
CA GLY A 390 -5.86 0.13 -8.52
C GLY A 390 -5.50 1.59 -8.26
N ARG A 391 -5.30 1.91 -6.99
CA ARG A 391 -4.97 3.28 -6.57
C ARG A 391 -3.59 3.71 -7.04
N GLY A 392 -2.59 2.83 -6.94
CA GLY A 392 -1.21 3.11 -7.32
C GLY A 392 -0.47 1.89 -7.85
N GLU A 393 0.74 2.12 -8.34
CA GLU A 393 1.57 1.06 -8.94
C GLU A 393 2.06 0.03 -7.93
N LEU A 394 2.33 0.44 -6.67
CA LEU A 394 2.80 -0.45 -5.62
C LEU A 394 1.74 -1.49 -5.25
N ALA A 395 0.47 -1.09 -5.10
CA ALA A 395 -0.62 -2.01 -4.80
C ALA A 395 -0.78 -3.08 -5.88
N LEU A 396 -0.69 -2.68 -7.15
CA LEU A 396 -0.75 -3.59 -8.30
C LEU A 396 0.48 -4.51 -8.39
N ALA A 397 1.68 -3.99 -8.10
CA ALA A 397 2.92 -4.79 -8.06
C ALA A 397 2.88 -5.84 -6.93
N ILE A 398 2.32 -5.49 -5.77
CA ILE A 398 2.13 -6.42 -4.65
C ILE A 398 1.16 -7.54 -5.02
N LEU A 399 0.03 -7.24 -5.65
CA LEU A 399 -0.90 -8.26 -6.14
C LEU A 399 -0.20 -9.24 -7.09
N VAL A 400 0.56 -8.73 -8.04
CA VAL A 400 1.30 -9.56 -9.00
C VAL A 400 2.36 -10.40 -8.30
N GLU A 401 3.07 -9.85 -7.32
CA GLU A 401 4.08 -10.58 -6.54
C GLU A 401 3.45 -11.68 -5.67
N GLN A 402 2.28 -11.43 -5.07
CA GLN A 402 1.52 -12.45 -4.35
C GLN A 402 1.12 -13.60 -5.29
N MET A 403 0.58 -13.28 -6.47
CA MET A 403 0.23 -14.30 -7.46
C MET A 403 1.46 -15.10 -7.90
N ARG A 404 2.62 -14.45 -8.10
CA ARG A 404 3.89 -15.11 -8.41
C ARG A 404 4.27 -16.13 -7.35
N ARG A 405 4.20 -15.77 -6.07
CA ARG A 405 4.49 -16.66 -4.92
C ARG A 405 3.48 -17.80 -4.78
N GLU A 406 2.24 -17.57 -5.19
CA GLU A 406 1.20 -18.61 -5.27
C GLU A 406 1.39 -19.58 -6.45
N GLY A 407 2.42 -19.40 -7.28
CA GLY A 407 2.78 -20.27 -8.39
C GLY A 407 2.16 -19.92 -9.74
N PHE A 408 1.64 -18.69 -9.91
CA PHE A 408 1.12 -18.22 -11.19
C PHE A 408 2.24 -17.80 -12.15
N GLU A 409 2.04 -18.09 -13.44
CA GLU A 409 2.80 -17.48 -14.51
C GLU A 409 1.95 -16.45 -15.24
N LEU A 410 2.44 -15.21 -15.30
CA LEU A 410 1.69 -14.06 -15.77
C LEU A 410 2.48 -13.30 -16.85
N THR A 411 1.74 -12.55 -17.64
CA THR A 411 2.26 -11.45 -18.45
C THR A 411 1.61 -10.16 -17.98
N VAL A 412 2.41 -9.16 -17.62
CA VAL A 412 1.93 -7.88 -17.12
C VAL A 412 2.38 -6.77 -18.06
N GLY A 413 1.41 -5.96 -18.50
CA GLY A 413 1.68 -4.79 -19.34
C GLY A 413 2.21 -3.60 -18.53
N LYS A 414 2.69 -2.58 -19.23
CA LYS A 414 3.11 -1.32 -18.61
C LYS A 414 1.94 -0.69 -17.84
N PRO A 415 2.17 -0.17 -16.62
CA PRO A 415 1.18 0.63 -15.91
C PRO A 415 0.73 1.85 -16.74
N GLN A 416 -0.57 2.12 -16.74
CA GLN A 416 -1.22 3.24 -17.43
C GLN A 416 -2.15 3.96 -16.46
N VAL A 417 -2.50 5.20 -16.76
CA VAL A 417 -3.50 5.93 -15.95
C VAL A 417 -4.92 5.64 -16.40
N VAL A 418 -5.84 5.66 -15.44
CA VAL A 418 -7.28 5.58 -15.69
C VAL A 418 -7.77 6.99 -16.00
N THR A 419 -8.11 7.26 -17.28
CA THR A 419 -8.57 8.57 -17.72
C THR A 419 -10.10 8.68 -17.67
N LYS A 420 -10.62 9.91 -17.55
CA LYS A 420 -12.05 10.24 -17.66
C LYS A 420 -12.27 11.20 -18.81
N THR A 421 -13.44 11.13 -19.45
CA THR A 421 -13.85 12.13 -20.45
C THR A 421 -14.82 13.09 -19.79
N VAL A 422 -14.45 14.36 -19.70
CA VAL A 422 -15.27 15.45 -19.17
C VAL A 422 -15.43 16.50 -20.29
N ASP A 423 -16.65 16.85 -20.64
CA ASP A 423 -16.98 17.80 -21.71
C ASP A 423 -16.26 17.50 -23.05
N GLY A 424 -16.16 16.21 -23.39
CA GLY A 424 -15.52 15.75 -24.62
C GLY A 424 -13.98 15.82 -24.63
N LYS A 425 -13.35 16.20 -23.54
CA LYS A 425 -11.89 16.24 -23.36
C LYS A 425 -11.42 15.14 -22.43
N VAL A 426 -10.26 14.57 -22.74
CA VAL A 426 -9.62 13.58 -21.86
C VAL A 426 -9.02 14.29 -20.66
N HIS A 427 -9.39 13.83 -19.47
CA HIS A 427 -8.84 14.23 -18.19
C HIS A 427 -8.06 13.07 -17.56
N GLU A 428 -6.96 13.39 -16.91
CA GLU A 428 -6.11 12.46 -16.21
C GLU A 428 -6.09 12.74 -14.70
N PRO A 429 -5.89 11.71 -13.85
CA PRO A 429 -5.80 11.90 -12.42
C PRO A 429 -4.54 12.67 -12.06
N MET A 430 -4.67 13.61 -11.12
CA MET A 430 -3.60 14.43 -10.58
C MET A 430 -3.29 14.00 -9.15
N GLU A 431 -2.03 14.16 -8.78
CA GLU A 431 -1.52 13.89 -7.44
C GLU A 431 -0.86 15.14 -6.87
N HIS A 432 -1.16 15.44 -5.61
CA HIS A 432 -0.40 16.41 -4.80
C HIS A 432 0.80 15.69 -4.20
N MET A 433 1.97 16.00 -4.69
CA MET A 433 3.24 15.38 -4.31
C MET A 433 3.99 16.24 -3.32
N THR A 434 4.30 15.70 -2.15
CA THR A 434 5.18 16.31 -1.16
C THR A 434 6.53 15.61 -1.15
N ILE A 435 7.60 16.37 -1.26
CA ILE A 435 8.98 15.87 -1.35
C ILE A 435 9.85 16.59 -0.32
N ASP A 436 10.53 15.83 0.53
CA ASP A 436 11.55 16.32 1.46
C ASP A 436 12.92 15.83 1.02
N VAL A 437 13.86 16.74 0.80
CA VAL A 437 15.23 16.43 0.37
C VAL A 437 16.26 17.37 0.99
N PRO A 438 17.52 16.93 1.18
CA PRO A 438 18.62 17.83 1.45
C PRO A 438 18.76 18.90 0.35
N GLU A 439 19.14 20.12 0.72
CA GLU A 439 19.26 21.27 -0.20
C GLU A 439 20.13 20.98 -1.44
N GLU A 440 21.15 20.13 -1.30
CA GLU A 440 22.04 19.76 -2.41
C GLU A 440 21.30 19.08 -3.57
N PHE A 441 20.15 18.44 -3.33
CA PHE A 441 19.34 17.73 -4.34
C PHE A 441 18.19 18.55 -4.91
N LEU A 442 17.97 19.79 -4.42
CA LEU A 442 16.88 20.67 -4.86
C LEU A 442 16.81 20.79 -6.39
N GLY A 443 17.95 21.05 -7.03
CA GLY A 443 18.03 21.22 -8.49
C GLY A 443 17.69 19.94 -9.25
N ALA A 444 18.20 18.78 -8.80
CA ALA A 444 17.94 17.49 -9.43
C ALA A 444 16.45 17.11 -9.34
N VAL A 445 15.84 17.29 -8.18
CA VAL A 445 14.42 16.98 -7.96
C VAL A 445 13.51 17.93 -8.73
N THR A 446 13.80 19.23 -8.75
CA THR A 446 13.04 20.20 -9.54
C THR A 446 13.07 19.84 -11.04
N GLN A 447 14.23 19.45 -11.57
CA GLN A 447 14.36 19.02 -12.96
C GLN A 447 13.61 17.71 -13.23
N LEU A 448 13.68 16.73 -12.30
CA LEU A 448 12.97 15.47 -12.39
C LEU A 448 11.46 15.72 -12.45
N MET A 449 10.91 16.55 -11.55
CA MET A 449 9.47 16.85 -11.51
C MET A 449 9.03 17.62 -12.76
N ALA A 450 9.80 18.58 -13.24
CA ALA A 450 9.49 19.32 -14.47
C ALA A 450 9.41 18.41 -15.70
N SER A 451 10.30 17.41 -15.82
CA SER A 451 10.27 16.42 -16.91
C SER A 451 9.00 15.55 -16.88
N ARG A 452 8.39 15.39 -15.70
CA ARG A 452 7.18 14.62 -15.43
C ARG A 452 5.90 15.47 -15.39
N LYS A 453 5.98 16.71 -15.87
CA LYS A 453 4.87 17.68 -15.89
C LYS A 453 4.38 18.11 -14.49
N GLY A 454 5.21 17.96 -13.48
CA GLY A 454 4.95 18.47 -12.13
C GLY A 454 5.02 19.99 -12.11
N ARG A 455 4.01 20.62 -11.50
CA ARG A 455 3.95 22.08 -11.25
C ARG A 455 4.20 22.30 -9.77
N MET A 456 5.27 23.04 -9.44
CA MET A 456 5.57 23.39 -8.05
C MET A 456 4.51 24.35 -7.53
N THR A 457 3.92 24.02 -6.39
CA THR A 457 2.91 24.83 -5.69
C THR A 457 3.50 25.54 -4.49
N ASN A 458 4.43 24.88 -3.78
CA ASN A 458 5.07 25.44 -2.60
C ASN A 458 6.51 24.94 -2.45
N MET A 459 7.33 25.72 -1.75
CA MET A 459 8.67 25.35 -1.33
C MET A 459 9.00 26.04 -0.02
N SER A 460 9.32 25.26 1.01
CA SER A 460 9.73 25.77 2.32
C SER A 460 11.11 25.22 2.72
N ASN A 461 11.96 26.11 3.21
CA ASN A 461 13.26 25.78 3.77
C ASN A 461 13.25 26.13 5.25
N HIS A 462 13.35 25.14 6.11
CA HIS A 462 13.31 25.33 7.57
C HIS A 462 14.68 25.66 8.19
N GLY A 463 15.73 25.87 7.39
CA GLY A 463 17.08 26.21 7.86
C GLY A 463 17.82 25.01 8.49
N THR A 464 17.27 23.80 8.37
CA THR A 464 17.87 22.55 8.88
C THR A 464 18.77 21.85 7.86
N GLY A 465 18.96 22.44 6.68
CA GLY A 465 19.62 21.81 5.53
C GLY A 465 18.69 20.90 4.70
N TRP A 466 17.40 20.88 5.03
CA TRP A 466 16.35 20.18 4.30
C TRP A 466 15.35 21.15 3.69
N VAL A 467 14.85 20.81 2.51
CA VAL A 467 13.84 21.58 1.78
C VAL A 467 12.62 20.71 1.53
N ARG A 468 11.46 21.22 1.87
CA ARG A 468 10.16 20.64 1.49
C ARG A 468 9.66 21.31 0.22
N MET A 469 9.28 20.50 -0.75
CA MET A 469 8.70 20.94 -2.03
C MET A 469 7.35 20.27 -2.24
N GLU A 470 6.38 21.02 -2.75
CA GLU A 470 5.06 20.51 -3.10
C GLU A 470 4.78 20.74 -4.58
N PHE A 471 4.21 19.72 -5.22
CA PHE A 471 3.91 19.73 -6.65
C PHE A 471 2.53 19.14 -6.92
N ILE A 472 1.83 19.69 -7.92
CA ILE A 472 0.72 19.00 -8.57
C ILE A 472 1.27 18.33 -9.81
N VAL A 473 1.10 17.01 -9.91
CA VAL A 473 1.69 16.19 -10.98
C VAL A 473 0.68 15.18 -11.51
N PRO A 474 0.63 14.92 -12.84
CA PRO A 474 -0.18 13.82 -13.37
C PRO A 474 0.24 12.49 -12.76
N ALA A 475 -0.71 11.65 -12.32
CA ALA A 475 -0.42 10.37 -11.69
C ALA A 475 0.50 9.48 -12.56
N ARG A 476 0.34 9.51 -13.91
CA ARG A 476 1.28 8.83 -14.81
C ARG A 476 2.71 9.37 -14.70
N GLY A 477 2.92 10.62 -14.33
CA GLY A 477 4.25 11.20 -14.08
C GLY A 477 4.97 10.53 -12.91
N LEU A 478 4.25 9.89 -12.01
CA LEU A 478 4.82 9.18 -10.86
C LEU A 478 5.21 7.72 -11.19
N ILE A 479 4.77 7.17 -12.31
CA ILE A 479 5.21 5.84 -12.76
C ILE A 479 6.74 5.88 -12.96
N GLY A 480 7.46 5.00 -12.23
CA GLY A 480 8.93 4.97 -12.21
C GLY A 480 9.60 6.21 -11.61
N PHE A 481 8.86 7.04 -10.89
CA PHE A 481 9.44 8.18 -10.18
C PHE A 481 10.34 7.72 -9.02
N ARG A 482 9.87 6.77 -8.24
CA ARG A 482 10.53 6.36 -6.99
C ARG A 482 11.97 5.90 -7.20
N THR A 483 12.20 5.03 -8.16
CA THR A 483 13.55 4.49 -8.47
C THR A 483 14.50 5.60 -8.91
N LYS A 484 14.05 6.49 -9.80
CA LYS A 484 14.85 7.61 -10.28
C LYS A 484 15.11 8.62 -9.17
N PHE A 485 14.11 8.95 -8.39
CA PHE A 485 14.19 9.88 -7.26
C PHE A 485 15.19 9.40 -6.20
N LEU A 486 15.10 8.13 -5.76
CA LEU A 486 16.05 7.58 -4.80
C LEU A 486 17.49 7.54 -5.35
N THR A 487 17.65 7.26 -6.64
CA THR A 487 18.97 7.31 -7.29
C THR A 487 19.53 8.73 -7.30
N ASP A 488 18.75 9.72 -7.73
CA ASP A 488 19.17 11.11 -7.84
C ASP A 488 19.43 11.76 -6.48
N THR A 489 18.73 11.32 -5.42
CA THR A 489 18.89 11.79 -4.03
C THR A 489 19.80 10.87 -3.19
N ARG A 490 20.46 9.90 -3.77
CA ARG A 490 21.31 8.91 -3.07
C ARG A 490 20.60 8.20 -1.91
N GLY A 491 19.28 8.00 -2.04
CA GLY A 491 18.45 7.35 -1.02
C GLY A 491 18.01 8.25 0.13
N SER A 492 18.43 9.53 0.19
CA SER A 492 18.08 10.43 1.29
C SER A 492 16.72 11.14 1.12
N GLY A 493 16.19 11.20 -0.11
CA GLY A 493 14.93 11.89 -0.37
C GLY A 493 13.72 11.08 0.10
N ILE A 494 12.71 11.79 0.60
CA ILE A 494 11.42 11.24 1.02
C ILE A 494 10.34 11.87 0.16
N ALA A 495 9.40 11.08 -0.33
CA ALA A 495 8.33 11.56 -1.18
C ALA A 495 7.03 10.80 -0.91
N SER A 496 5.90 11.52 -0.95
CA SER A 496 4.56 10.94 -0.89
C SER A 496 3.59 11.73 -1.77
N SER A 497 2.52 11.09 -2.19
CA SER A 497 1.48 11.74 -3.00
C SER A 497 0.08 11.44 -2.46
N ILE A 498 -0.83 12.36 -2.73
CA ILE A 498 -2.26 12.27 -2.40
C ILE A 498 -3.04 12.63 -3.66
N ALA A 499 -4.19 11.96 -3.90
CA ALA A 499 -5.06 12.33 -5.01
C ALA A 499 -5.55 13.77 -4.92
N GLU A 500 -5.47 14.50 -6.05
CA GLU A 500 -5.88 15.90 -6.17
C GLU A 500 -7.04 16.09 -7.19
N GLY A 501 -7.66 15.00 -7.64
CA GLY A 501 -8.73 15.07 -8.61
C GLY A 501 -8.28 14.83 -10.05
N TYR A 502 -8.91 15.49 -11.02
CA TYR A 502 -8.68 15.28 -12.45
C TYR A 502 -8.47 16.60 -13.17
N GLU A 503 -7.45 16.69 -14.03
CA GLU A 503 -7.19 17.82 -14.91
C GLU A 503 -7.13 17.39 -16.38
N PRO A 504 -7.29 18.32 -17.35
CA PRO A 504 -7.10 18.02 -18.75
C PRO A 504 -5.71 17.45 -19.03
N TRP A 505 -5.62 16.50 -19.96
CA TRP A 505 -4.39 15.82 -20.35
C TRP A 505 -3.22 16.79 -20.60
N ALA A 506 -2.12 16.67 -19.85
CA ALA A 506 -0.97 17.58 -19.84
C ALA A 506 0.03 17.36 -21.00
N GLY A 507 -0.31 16.50 -21.98
CA GLY A 507 0.57 16.16 -23.09
C GLY A 507 1.52 14.97 -22.80
N PRO A 508 2.38 14.55 -23.73
CA PRO A 508 3.24 13.39 -23.57
C PRO A 508 4.29 13.58 -22.47
N ILE A 509 4.61 12.48 -21.78
CA ILE A 509 5.73 12.36 -20.84
C ILE A 509 6.68 11.30 -21.37
N GLU A 510 7.96 11.62 -21.46
CA GLU A 510 9.01 10.67 -21.83
C GLU A 510 9.57 10.00 -20.57
N TYR A 511 9.37 8.69 -20.46
CA TYR A 511 9.80 7.91 -19.28
C TYR A 511 11.21 7.35 -19.43
N ARG A 512 11.59 6.97 -20.65
CA ARG A 512 12.86 6.31 -20.96
C ARG A 512 13.35 6.76 -22.33
N ASN A 513 14.56 7.33 -22.38
CA ASN A 513 15.18 7.78 -23.61
C ASN A 513 15.91 6.65 -24.34
N ASN A 514 16.34 5.61 -23.63
CA ASN A 514 17.15 4.52 -24.14
C ASN A 514 16.28 3.37 -24.68
N GLY A 515 16.71 2.74 -25.78
CA GLY A 515 16.09 1.56 -26.36
C GLY A 515 16.37 0.28 -25.57
N SER A 516 15.85 -0.83 -26.08
CA SER A 516 16.10 -2.18 -25.56
C SER A 516 17.07 -2.95 -26.42
N MET A 517 17.93 -3.77 -25.82
CA MET A 517 18.62 -4.86 -26.49
C MET A 517 17.71 -6.08 -26.51
N VAL A 518 17.30 -6.54 -27.68
CA VAL A 518 16.29 -7.59 -27.87
C VAL A 518 16.97 -8.82 -28.49
N ALA A 519 16.76 -9.99 -27.87
CA ALA A 519 17.31 -11.24 -28.45
C ALA A 519 16.64 -11.57 -29.79
N ASP A 520 17.45 -11.89 -30.78
CA ASP A 520 17.01 -12.22 -32.16
C ASP A 520 16.65 -13.71 -32.34
N ARG A 521 16.97 -14.56 -31.36
CA ARG A 521 16.76 -16.01 -31.38
C ARG A 521 16.73 -16.65 -30.02
N ALA A 522 16.28 -17.91 -30.00
CA ALA A 522 16.33 -18.74 -28.78
C ALA A 522 17.73 -19.40 -28.62
N GLY A 523 18.09 -19.64 -27.36
CA GLY A 523 19.33 -20.31 -26.95
C GLY A 523 19.78 -19.89 -25.56
N ALA A 524 21.03 -20.23 -25.19
CA ALA A 524 21.64 -19.76 -23.96
C ALA A 524 22.55 -18.56 -24.23
N SER A 525 22.50 -17.54 -23.39
CA SER A 525 23.40 -16.39 -23.47
C SER A 525 24.85 -16.81 -23.24
N THR A 526 25.80 -16.28 -24.02
CA THR A 526 27.21 -16.64 -23.88
C THR A 526 28.03 -15.46 -23.38
N PRO A 527 29.06 -15.71 -22.52
CA PRO A 527 29.98 -14.65 -22.09
C PRO A 527 30.64 -13.95 -23.29
N PHE A 528 30.95 -14.68 -24.31
CA PHE A 528 31.58 -14.14 -25.52
C PHE A 528 30.68 -13.10 -26.22
N ALA A 529 29.39 -13.40 -26.39
CA ALA A 529 28.45 -12.46 -26.99
C ALA A 529 28.26 -11.23 -26.11
N MET A 530 28.12 -11.43 -24.78
CA MET A 530 27.92 -10.35 -23.83
C MET A 530 29.10 -9.37 -23.79
N ILE A 531 30.34 -9.84 -23.74
CA ILE A 531 31.53 -9.00 -23.75
C ILE A 531 31.57 -8.13 -25.03
N ASN A 532 31.23 -8.69 -26.18
CA ASN A 532 31.23 -7.94 -27.44
C ASN A 532 30.10 -6.90 -27.55
N LEU A 533 29.09 -7.01 -26.75
CA LEU A 533 27.89 -6.14 -26.76
C LEU A 533 27.85 -5.15 -25.60
N GLN A 534 28.65 -5.33 -24.54
CA GLN A 534 28.59 -4.51 -23.32
C GLN A 534 28.89 -3.04 -23.52
N GLU A 535 29.65 -2.67 -24.56
CA GLU A 535 29.90 -1.26 -24.92
C GLU A 535 28.65 -0.56 -25.48
N ARG A 536 27.63 -1.34 -25.88
CA ARG A 536 26.38 -0.84 -26.44
C ARG A 536 25.26 -0.66 -25.46
N GLY A 537 25.44 -1.13 -24.21
CA GLY A 537 24.43 -1.01 -23.17
C GLY A 537 24.69 -1.91 -21.96
N SER A 538 23.74 -1.94 -21.04
CA SER A 538 23.80 -2.74 -19.82
C SER A 538 22.88 -3.96 -19.90
N PHE A 539 23.35 -5.12 -19.41
CA PHE A 539 22.56 -6.35 -19.42
C PHE A 539 21.71 -6.52 -18.18
N PHE A 540 20.57 -7.23 -18.34
CA PHE A 540 19.68 -7.66 -17.26
C PHE A 540 19.80 -9.15 -16.95
N ILE A 541 20.44 -9.92 -17.84
CA ILE A 541 20.57 -11.37 -17.76
C ILE A 541 22.02 -11.77 -17.47
N GLN A 542 22.19 -12.94 -16.86
CA GLN A 542 23.48 -13.54 -16.59
C GLN A 542 23.97 -14.41 -17.76
N PRO A 543 25.29 -14.67 -17.89
CA PRO A 543 25.79 -15.69 -18.79
C PRO A 543 25.15 -17.04 -18.51
N GLY A 544 24.78 -17.78 -19.57
CA GLY A 544 24.09 -19.07 -19.45
C GLY A 544 22.56 -18.97 -19.29
N SER A 545 22.00 -17.78 -19.21
CA SER A 545 20.55 -17.60 -19.14
C SER A 545 19.87 -18.06 -20.44
N GLU A 546 18.76 -18.80 -20.32
CA GLU A 546 17.93 -19.19 -21.46
C GLU A 546 17.18 -17.96 -21.99
N VAL A 547 17.28 -17.69 -23.27
CA VAL A 547 16.65 -16.58 -23.98
C VAL A 547 15.84 -17.06 -25.16
N TYR A 548 14.91 -16.23 -25.62
CA TYR A 548 14.10 -16.50 -26.83
C TYR A 548 13.95 -15.22 -27.66
N GLU A 549 13.57 -15.37 -28.94
CA GLU A 549 13.32 -14.23 -29.83
C GLU A 549 12.30 -13.26 -29.22
N GLY A 550 12.65 -11.96 -29.15
CA GLY A 550 11.81 -10.93 -28.59
C GLY A 550 11.98 -10.70 -27.07
N MET A 551 12.81 -11.52 -26.39
CA MET A 551 13.18 -11.27 -24.98
C MET A 551 14.14 -10.09 -24.89
N ILE A 552 13.90 -9.19 -23.94
CA ILE A 552 14.79 -8.05 -23.67
C ILE A 552 15.90 -8.53 -22.74
N VAL A 553 17.13 -8.41 -23.20
CA VAL A 553 18.33 -8.89 -22.51
C VAL A 553 19.12 -7.75 -21.86
N GLY A 554 18.76 -6.50 -22.17
CA GLY A 554 19.45 -5.33 -21.63
C GLY A 554 18.87 -4.01 -22.14
N GLU A 555 19.40 -2.91 -21.61
CA GLU A 555 19.13 -1.55 -22.03
C GLU A 555 20.19 -1.11 -23.07
N ASN A 556 19.75 -0.57 -24.21
CA ASN A 556 20.63 0.00 -25.22
C ASN A 556 21.09 1.40 -24.77
N SER A 557 22.33 1.78 -25.05
CA SER A 557 22.81 3.15 -24.80
C SER A 557 22.24 4.20 -25.79
N ARG A 558 21.51 3.77 -26.82
CA ARG A 558 20.85 4.63 -27.82
C ARG A 558 19.34 4.54 -27.66
N ALA A 559 18.64 5.52 -28.24
CA ALA A 559 17.17 5.61 -28.16
C ALA A 559 16.43 4.47 -28.88
N ASP A 560 17.00 3.91 -29.93
CA ASP A 560 16.39 2.85 -30.72
C ASP A 560 16.63 1.47 -30.09
N ASP A 561 15.67 0.56 -30.32
CA ASP A 561 15.85 -0.85 -30.00
C ASP A 561 16.89 -1.50 -30.92
N MET A 562 17.61 -2.47 -30.37
CA MET A 562 18.64 -3.19 -31.12
C MET A 562 18.43 -4.70 -30.96
N ASP A 563 18.13 -5.38 -32.08
CA ASP A 563 18.11 -6.85 -32.09
C ASP A 563 19.55 -7.38 -32.03
N VAL A 564 19.81 -8.30 -31.10
CA VAL A 564 21.16 -8.82 -30.79
C VAL A 564 21.19 -10.33 -30.74
N ASN A 565 22.28 -10.90 -31.28
CA ASN A 565 22.58 -12.32 -31.09
C ASN A 565 23.40 -12.52 -29.81
N ILE A 566 22.71 -12.76 -28.70
CA ILE A 566 23.32 -12.97 -27.37
C ILE A 566 23.81 -14.42 -27.19
N THR A 567 23.44 -15.33 -28.10
CA THR A 567 23.76 -16.77 -28.02
C THR A 567 25.00 -17.15 -28.83
N LYS A 568 25.70 -16.16 -29.43
CA LYS A 568 26.85 -16.38 -30.30
C LYS A 568 28.02 -16.98 -29.51
N GLU A 569 28.44 -18.17 -29.90
CA GLU A 569 29.62 -18.84 -29.35
C GLU A 569 30.93 -18.36 -30.00
N LYS A 570 32.01 -18.45 -29.23
CA LYS A 570 33.35 -18.23 -29.73
C LYS A 570 33.73 -19.36 -30.69
N LYS A 571 34.10 -19.05 -31.93
CA LYS A 571 34.63 -20.06 -32.85
C LYS A 571 35.94 -20.60 -32.29
N LEU A 572 35.99 -21.91 -32.03
CA LEU A 572 37.18 -22.60 -31.56
C LEU A 572 38.22 -22.64 -32.67
N THR A 573 39.42 -22.14 -32.42
CA THR A 573 40.62 -22.38 -33.24
C THR A 573 41.58 -23.22 -32.40
N ASN A 574 42.40 -24.08 -33.05
CA ASN A 574 43.25 -25.06 -32.40
C ASN A 574 44.30 -24.51 -31.39
N MET A 575 44.28 -23.22 -31.09
CA MET A 575 45.29 -22.55 -30.24
C MET A 575 44.74 -21.84 -28.99
N ARG A 576 43.42 -21.88 -28.69
CA ARG A 576 42.87 -21.17 -27.52
C ARG A 576 41.81 -22.00 -26.78
N SER A 577 41.91 -22.14 -25.46
CA SER A 577 40.93 -22.80 -24.61
C SER A 577 39.66 -21.90 -24.49
N SER A 578 38.50 -22.53 -24.44
CA SER A 578 37.21 -21.85 -24.53
C SER A 578 36.75 -21.16 -23.25
N THR A 579 37.41 -21.38 -22.11
CA THR A 579 36.79 -21.13 -20.79
C THR A 579 37.53 -20.17 -19.85
N ALA A 580 38.82 -19.96 -19.97
CA ALA A 580 39.57 -19.24 -18.95
C ALA A 580 39.61 -17.71 -19.07
N ASP A 581 39.51 -17.15 -20.30
CA ASP A 581 39.74 -15.71 -20.54
C ASP A 581 38.46 -14.87 -20.62
N SER A 582 37.27 -15.46 -20.45
CA SER A 582 36.02 -14.78 -20.86
C SER A 582 35.21 -14.16 -19.70
N PHE A 583 35.58 -14.35 -18.47
CA PHE A 583 34.87 -13.76 -17.32
C PHE A 583 35.52 -12.48 -16.76
N GLU A 584 36.83 -12.28 -16.96
CA GLU A 584 37.58 -11.16 -16.38
C GLU A 584 37.23 -9.77 -16.94
N GLY A 585 36.43 -9.67 -17.97
CA GLY A 585 36.07 -8.39 -18.61
C GLY A 585 34.58 -8.10 -18.70
N LEU A 586 33.72 -8.94 -18.12
CA LEU A 586 32.27 -8.72 -18.19
C LEU A 586 31.78 -7.86 -17.02
N THR A 587 31.17 -6.72 -17.33
CA THR A 587 30.46 -5.90 -16.33
C THR A 587 29.30 -6.69 -15.73
N PRO A 588 29.15 -6.72 -14.40
CA PRO A 588 28.05 -7.43 -13.74
C PRO A 588 26.69 -6.97 -14.28
N PRO A 589 25.79 -7.87 -14.68
CA PRO A 589 24.47 -7.52 -15.13
C PRO A 589 23.64 -6.89 -14.03
N ARG A 590 22.81 -5.90 -14.38
CA ARG A 590 21.82 -5.31 -13.49
C ARG A 590 20.61 -6.24 -13.43
N GLN A 591 20.36 -6.84 -12.27
CA GLN A 591 19.12 -7.62 -12.06
C GLN A 591 18.00 -6.66 -11.68
N LEU A 592 16.92 -6.67 -12.46
CA LEU A 592 15.75 -5.84 -12.20
C LEU A 592 14.77 -6.56 -11.28
N THR A 593 14.27 -5.85 -10.29
CA THR A 593 13.11 -6.26 -9.49
C THR A 593 11.83 -6.23 -10.33
N LEU A 594 10.70 -6.68 -9.76
CA LEU A 594 9.40 -6.60 -10.45
C LEU A 594 9.03 -5.14 -10.74
N GLU A 595 9.16 -4.28 -9.73
CA GLU A 595 8.86 -2.85 -9.84
C GLU A 595 9.74 -2.19 -10.91
N GLU A 596 11.06 -2.37 -10.84
CA GLU A 596 11.99 -1.84 -11.86
C GLU A 596 11.70 -2.37 -13.27
N SER A 597 11.22 -3.62 -13.39
CA SER A 597 10.86 -4.21 -14.67
C SER A 597 9.59 -3.58 -15.25
N LEU A 598 8.60 -3.29 -14.42
CA LEU A 598 7.36 -2.60 -14.79
C LEU A 598 7.64 -1.15 -15.20
N GLU A 599 8.49 -0.45 -14.45
CA GLU A 599 8.93 0.91 -14.75
C GLU A 599 9.72 0.97 -16.07
N PHE A 600 10.58 -0.03 -16.33
CA PHE A 600 11.40 -0.09 -17.53
C PHE A 600 10.58 -0.34 -18.79
N ALA A 601 9.49 -1.12 -18.72
CA ALA A 601 8.71 -1.53 -19.88
C ALA A 601 8.10 -0.34 -20.62
N ARG A 602 8.15 -0.38 -21.98
CA ARG A 602 7.43 0.52 -22.89
C ARG A 602 6.07 -0.07 -23.27
N GLU A 603 5.25 0.69 -24.00
CA GLU A 603 3.92 0.26 -24.44
C GLU A 603 3.92 -0.99 -25.35
N ASP A 604 5.00 -1.22 -26.08
CA ASP A 604 5.22 -2.39 -26.92
C ASP A 604 5.96 -3.54 -26.19
N GLU A 605 6.17 -3.39 -24.89
CA GLU A 605 6.86 -4.32 -24.02
C GLU A 605 5.94 -4.80 -22.90
N CYS A 606 6.25 -5.94 -22.33
CA CYS A 606 5.57 -6.50 -21.17
C CYS A 606 6.53 -7.29 -20.29
N VAL A 607 6.14 -7.48 -19.06
CA VAL A 607 6.90 -8.25 -18.08
C VAL A 607 6.33 -9.66 -18.01
N GLU A 608 7.15 -10.65 -18.28
CA GLU A 608 6.87 -12.07 -18.07
C GLU A 608 7.27 -12.43 -16.64
N ILE A 609 6.33 -12.97 -15.90
CA ILE A 609 6.49 -13.30 -14.48
C ILE A 609 6.24 -14.79 -14.29
N THR A 610 7.22 -15.47 -13.72
CA THR A 610 7.12 -16.86 -13.30
C THR A 610 7.53 -17.00 -11.84
N PRO A 611 7.21 -18.09 -11.14
CA PRO A 611 7.68 -18.30 -9.76
C PRO A 611 9.19 -18.14 -9.59
N GLU A 612 9.98 -18.50 -10.62
CA GLU A 612 11.43 -18.53 -10.57
C GLU A 612 12.12 -17.32 -11.19
N ALA A 613 11.46 -16.60 -12.12
CA ALA A 613 12.10 -15.54 -12.87
C ALA A 613 11.15 -14.42 -13.29
N ILE A 614 11.70 -13.20 -13.38
CA ILE A 614 11.07 -12.03 -13.96
C ILE A 614 11.88 -11.67 -15.22
N ARG A 615 11.19 -11.52 -16.36
CA ARG A 615 11.81 -11.20 -17.66
C ARG A 615 11.01 -10.11 -18.34
N ILE A 616 11.68 -9.26 -19.09
CA ILE A 616 11.01 -8.28 -19.94
C ILE A 616 11.06 -8.81 -21.38
N ARG A 617 9.98 -8.62 -22.12
CA ARG A 617 9.90 -9.03 -23.52
C ARG A 617 9.08 -8.08 -24.36
N LYS A 618 9.26 -8.13 -25.68
CA LYS A 618 8.34 -7.48 -26.60
C LYS A 618 6.98 -8.19 -26.59
N VAL A 619 5.90 -7.43 -26.75
CA VAL A 619 4.55 -7.99 -26.89
C VAL A 619 4.47 -8.84 -28.16
N ILE A 620 5.04 -8.35 -29.27
CA ILE A 620 5.20 -9.10 -30.52
C ILE A 620 6.64 -9.65 -30.53
N LEU A 621 6.80 -10.97 -30.45
CA LEU A 621 8.11 -11.59 -30.33
C LEU A 621 8.89 -11.55 -31.62
N ASN A 622 8.25 -11.82 -32.75
CA ASN A 622 8.93 -11.93 -34.06
C ASN A 622 9.35 -10.56 -34.61
N VAL A 623 10.63 -10.46 -35.01
CA VAL A 623 11.23 -9.22 -35.54
C VAL A 623 10.47 -8.69 -36.76
N SER A 624 10.13 -9.56 -37.72
CA SER A 624 9.46 -9.15 -38.97
C SER A 624 8.04 -8.59 -38.68
N GLU A 625 7.34 -9.18 -37.74
CA GLU A 625 6.01 -8.72 -37.31
C GLU A 625 6.09 -7.39 -36.54
N ARG A 626 7.11 -7.21 -35.68
CA ARG A 626 7.36 -5.92 -35.01
C ARG A 626 7.57 -4.80 -36.02
N LEU A 627 8.40 -5.03 -37.02
CA LEU A 627 8.68 -4.04 -38.09
C LEU A 627 7.43 -3.70 -38.90
N ARG A 628 6.58 -4.68 -39.21
CA ARG A 628 5.29 -4.44 -39.90
C ARG A 628 4.34 -3.61 -39.03
N ALA A 629 4.20 -3.96 -37.75
CA ALA A 629 3.35 -3.24 -36.79
C ALA A 629 3.81 -1.78 -36.60
N ALA A 630 5.12 -1.53 -36.52
CA ALA A 630 5.69 -0.20 -36.44
C ALA A 630 5.35 0.66 -37.66
N ARG A 631 5.51 0.11 -38.89
CA ARG A 631 5.15 0.79 -40.14
C ARG A 631 3.65 1.11 -40.24
N SER A 632 2.76 0.19 -39.78
CA SER A 632 1.32 0.43 -39.75
C SER A 632 0.94 1.57 -38.84
N ARG A 633 1.56 1.66 -37.65
CA ARG A 633 1.32 2.76 -36.67
C ARG A 633 1.78 4.11 -37.25
N GLN A 634 2.93 4.15 -37.91
CA GLN A 634 3.47 5.35 -38.53
C GLN A 634 2.57 5.87 -39.67
N ASN A 635 2.06 4.97 -40.51
CA ASN A 635 1.10 5.33 -41.54
C ASN A 635 -0.25 5.84 -41.00
N ALA A 636 -0.75 5.23 -39.92
CA ALA A 636 -1.98 5.67 -39.26
C ALA A 636 -1.85 7.06 -38.60
N SER A 637 -0.70 7.38 -37.98
CA SER A 637 -0.43 8.69 -37.41
C SER A 637 -0.30 9.79 -38.48
N THR A 638 0.26 9.48 -39.65
CA THR A 638 0.37 10.41 -40.78
C THR A 638 -0.99 10.68 -41.42
N SER A 639 -1.87 9.68 -41.50
CA SER A 639 -3.24 9.85 -42.04
C SER A 639 -4.19 10.57 -41.09
N ALA A 640 -3.91 10.62 -39.80
CA ALA A 640 -4.70 11.35 -38.82
C ALA A 640 -4.31 12.84 -38.70
N GLN A 641 -3.17 13.24 -39.28
CA GLN A 641 -2.68 14.63 -39.33
C GLN A 641 -2.96 15.32 -40.69
N SER A 642 -3.41 14.58 -41.68
CA SER A 642 -3.88 15.09 -42.99
C SER A 642 -5.41 15.18 -43.00
#